data_b52f2d78fe1028af0274bfcf4e1b5cdf
#
_entry.id   b52f2d78fe1028af0274bfcf4e1b5cdf
#
_cell.length_a   1.000
_cell.length_b   1.000
_cell.length_c   1.000
_cell.angle_alpha   90.00
_cell.angle_beta   90.00
_cell.angle_gamma   90.00
#
_symmetry.space_group_name_H-M   'P 1'
#
loop_
_entity.id
_entity.type
_entity.pdbx_description
1 polymer ?
#
loop_
_entity_poly.entity_id
_entity_poly.type
_entity_poly.pdbx_seq_one_letter_code
_entity_poly.pdbx_strand_id
1 'polypeptide(L)'
;MSEPSNQKKSLGIGLGEVSYYSTQMPFVDLFKTSRSWFTQSNTQWDTNEGKLLNLDQNGWVRSLPSTPSTTTSTSTASSPATSSAPAHNKVATLLTRDMANAYRSGRYVVMYDGTGKIDYSFDATKIAADSVKGRDVLQVDSSKGNGIYVKITETDPQKTGDYIRNIRIYHEDDLPLVELGATFNPEFIDNIKAFGTLRFMDWMHTNGSAQKPWSDRAKPGQTSWTEKGIPVEVMVALANETGTSPWFNMPVTATDEYMAQFAAYVRDHLDPSLKVRVEFSNEVWNWQFPQSHYAVQQAEKRWGKDPVGGGGWIQWYGLRTAQMSKIWKDTFGSDRNRVISVMSTQAAWKGLEKQILNTPAWVAEGNAPAYQSVDEYAITGYFGGDLGTLDNANVVRSWLSDTDGGFGKAFQQLQSGGLLPTHESVVDVIDRFKYHAQVATAHGLKLVAYEGGQHLVGISGIENDSKMTNFFTALNRRPEMGQLYKQLLEGWKQAGGTLFNQFVDVYASGKWGSWGALEKVDQVSSAKYDALMNFINTHDRWWNEPISATQVGSFQRGTAASNTLNGTNNNDTLLSKGGSDRLLGGLGRDRLHGESGNDSLEGGLGDDRLAGGYGNDLLLGDMGNDILLGGAGNDILNGGAGRDAYLFDSWSVFKAEDLGIDTLHFETGQDRIVLDPQTFRAGRSFATVSNDANAATNAAVIGYSRATGNLFYNPNGAAPGWGGGGQVATLNGKPSLFGVSFVADFMASAN
;
A
#
# COMPACT_ATOMS: atom_id res chain seq x y z
N MET A 1 1.07 -15.01 -22.12
CA MET A 1 1.26 -16.17 -21.21
C MET A 1 -0.10 -16.43 -20.61
N SER A 2 -0.57 -17.69 -20.53
CA SER A 2 -1.86 -17.99 -19.88
C SER A 2 -1.76 -17.60 -18.41
N GLU A 3 -2.72 -16.82 -17.90
CA GLU A 3 -2.80 -16.48 -16.49
C GLU A 3 -2.80 -17.74 -15.62
N PRO A 4 -2.08 -17.74 -14.48
CA PRO A 4 -2.09 -18.88 -13.58
C PRO A 4 -3.50 -19.09 -13.02
N SER A 5 -4.06 -20.28 -13.18
CA SER A 5 -5.32 -20.62 -12.53
C SER A 5 -5.18 -20.42 -11.01
N ASN A 6 -6.27 -20.07 -10.31
CA ASN A 6 -6.28 -19.86 -8.85
C ASN A 6 -5.69 -21.04 -8.05
N GLN A 7 -5.67 -22.22 -8.60
CA GLN A 7 -5.07 -23.40 -7.99
C GLN A 7 -3.55 -23.31 -7.84
N LYS A 8 -2.91 -22.41 -8.59
CA LYS A 8 -1.44 -22.28 -8.63
C LYS A 8 -0.85 -21.42 -7.53
N LYS A 9 -1.52 -20.46 -6.95
CA LYS A 9 -1.01 -19.54 -5.90
C LYS A 9 -0.29 -20.27 -4.73
N SER A 10 0.81 -20.98 -5.04
CA SER A 10 1.50 -21.92 -4.14
C SER A 10 2.60 -21.29 -3.30
N LEU A 11 2.90 -20.02 -3.47
CA LEU A 11 3.87 -19.25 -2.68
C LEU A 11 3.21 -18.02 -2.07
N GLY A 12 3.85 -17.50 -1.03
CA GLY A 12 3.58 -16.17 -0.48
C GLY A 12 4.76 -15.24 -0.71
N ILE A 13 4.53 -13.95 -0.44
CA ILE A 13 5.56 -12.93 -0.54
C ILE A 13 5.41 -11.90 0.59
N GLY A 14 6.54 -11.49 1.19
CA GLY A 14 6.61 -10.34 2.07
C GLY A 14 6.62 -9.06 1.26
N LEU A 15 5.90 -8.04 1.69
CA LEU A 15 5.94 -6.71 1.08
C LEU A 15 7.04 -5.89 1.73
N GLY A 16 7.91 -5.28 0.91
CA GLY A 16 9.01 -4.45 1.38
C GLY A 16 8.54 -3.18 2.08
N GLU A 17 9.40 -2.59 2.89
CA GLU A 17 9.08 -1.38 3.65
C GLU A 17 8.66 -0.22 2.74
N VAL A 18 7.58 0.46 3.12
CA VAL A 18 7.16 1.70 2.46
C VAL A 18 7.90 2.88 3.09
N SER A 19 8.75 3.51 2.29
CA SER A 19 9.54 4.67 2.69
C SER A 19 9.74 5.64 1.52
N TYR A 20 10.24 6.84 1.81
CA TYR A 20 10.51 7.86 0.80
C TYR A 20 11.71 7.52 -0.13
N TYR A 21 12.33 6.37 0.05
CA TYR A 21 13.39 5.79 -0.79
C TYR A 21 13.06 4.37 -1.28
N SER A 22 11.84 3.89 -1.06
CA SER A 22 11.42 2.55 -1.49
C SER A 22 11.10 2.49 -2.97
N THR A 23 11.76 1.60 -3.69
CA THR A 23 11.53 1.34 -5.14
C THR A 23 10.29 0.49 -5.41
N GLN A 24 9.56 0.07 -4.38
CA GLN A 24 8.33 -0.69 -4.47
C GLN A 24 7.17 0.13 -5.07
N MET A 25 7.07 1.42 -4.73
CA MET A 25 6.10 2.37 -5.24
C MET A 25 4.66 1.82 -5.32
N PRO A 26 4.07 1.37 -4.21
CA PRO A 26 2.84 0.60 -4.25
C PRO A 26 1.58 1.44 -4.49
N PHE A 27 1.65 2.77 -4.32
CA PHE A 27 0.50 3.65 -4.37
C PHE A 27 0.52 4.59 -5.57
N VAL A 28 -0.68 4.89 -6.11
CA VAL A 28 -0.86 5.92 -7.12
C VAL A 28 -0.55 7.31 -6.52
N ASP A 29 -1.00 7.58 -5.28
CA ASP A 29 -0.63 8.79 -4.53
C ASP A 29 0.75 8.64 -3.88
N LEU A 30 1.77 9.21 -4.50
CA LEU A 30 3.14 9.18 -3.99
C LEU A 30 3.33 9.91 -2.66
N PHE A 31 2.46 10.87 -2.32
CA PHE A 31 2.62 11.61 -1.07
C PHE A 31 2.48 10.71 0.16
N LYS A 32 1.78 9.58 0.05
CA LYS A 32 1.66 8.58 1.11
C LYS A 32 2.99 7.92 1.50
N THR A 33 3.98 7.95 0.61
CA THR A 33 5.34 7.45 0.87
C THR A 33 6.30 8.53 1.36
N SER A 34 5.83 9.77 1.59
CA SER A 34 6.68 10.88 1.98
C SER A 34 7.31 10.67 3.37
N ARG A 35 8.52 11.22 3.54
CA ARG A 35 9.15 11.34 4.86
C ARG A 35 8.28 12.20 5.79
N SER A 36 8.37 11.97 7.08
CA SER A 36 7.80 12.87 8.10
C SER A 36 8.27 14.31 7.92
N TRP A 37 7.40 15.26 8.27
CA TRP A 37 7.76 16.67 8.25
C TRP A 37 9.01 16.95 9.08
N PHE A 38 9.96 17.66 8.52
CA PHE A 38 11.09 18.22 9.22
C PHE A 38 11.08 19.74 9.14
N THR A 39 11.65 20.37 10.17
CA THR A 39 11.53 21.81 10.39
C THR A 39 12.75 22.53 9.85
N GLN A 40 12.55 23.70 9.21
CA GLN A 40 13.62 24.47 8.57
C GLN A 40 13.59 25.95 8.96
N SER A 41 14.75 26.58 8.90
CA SER A 41 14.89 28.01 8.93
C SER A 41 15.54 28.54 7.64
N ASN A 42 15.80 29.83 7.55
CA ASN A 42 16.52 30.41 6.41
C ASN A 42 18.00 29.97 6.36
N THR A 43 18.55 29.48 7.47
CA THR A 43 19.98 29.19 7.63
C THR A 43 20.24 27.72 8.00
N GLN A 44 19.22 26.97 8.43
CA GLN A 44 19.36 25.56 8.84
C GLN A 44 18.45 24.67 8.01
N TRP A 45 19.04 23.58 7.49
CA TRP A 45 18.34 22.54 6.75
C TRP A 45 17.34 21.76 7.59
N ASP A 46 17.67 21.42 8.82
CA ASP A 46 16.79 20.81 9.81
C ASP A 46 17.09 21.45 11.17
N THR A 47 16.08 22.08 11.76
CA THR A 47 16.19 22.69 13.09
C THR A 47 15.93 21.67 14.21
N ASN A 48 15.57 20.42 13.87
CA ASN A 48 15.21 19.36 14.81
C ASN A 48 14.04 19.73 15.75
N GLU A 49 13.15 20.60 15.31
CA GLU A 49 12.00 21.10 16.09
C GLU A 49 10.66 20.42 15.70
N GLY A 50 10.69 19.27 15.05
CA GLY A 50 9.49 18.56 14.59
C GLY A 50 8.43 18.34 15.68
N LYS A 51 8.84 18.18 16.94
CA LYS A 51 7.93 18.05 18.09
C LYS A 51 7.15 19.33 18.43
N LEU A 52 7.61 20.49 17.93
CA LEU A 52 6.97 21.79 18.15
C LEU A 52 5.97 22.14 17.04
N LEU A 53 5.81 21.31 16.03
CA LEU A 53 4.86 21.53 14.94
C LEU A 53 3.42 21.51 15.44
N ASN A 54 2.64 22.51 15.04
CA ASN A 54 1.20 22.54 15.27
C ASN A 54 0.51 21.71 14.17
N LEU A 55 0.26 20.44 14.47
CA LEU A 55 -0.34 19.49 13.56
C LEU A 55 -1.82 19.28 13.87
N ASP A 56 -2.61 18.92 12.84
CA ASP A 56 -3.94 18.36 13.03
C ASP A 56 -3.87 16.85 13.37
N GLN A 57 -5.03 16.22 13.53
CA GLN A 57 -5.12 14.79 13.88
C GLN A 57 -4.56 13.86 12.78
N ASN A 58 -4.42 14.35 11.55
CA ASN A 58 -3.90 13.62 10.39
C ASN A 58 -2.42 13.94 10.12
N GLY A 59 -1.83 14.88 10.86
CA GLY A 59 -0.42 15.28 10.71
C GLY A 59 -0.19 16.45 9.74
N TRP A 60 -1.24 17.18 9.32
CA TRP A 60 -1.08 18.37 8.49
C TRP A 60 -0.72 19.59 9.33
N VAL A 61 0.17 20.44 8.81
CA VAL A 61 0.70 21.61 9.50
C VAL A 61 -0.33 22.76 9.48
N ARG A 62 -0.95 23.04 10.64
CA ARG A 62 -1.97 24.09 10.77
C ARG A 62 -1.41 25.49 10.68
N SER A 63 -0.21 25.72 11.21
CA SER A 63 0.42 27.03 11.26
C SER A 63 1.92 26.91 11.35
N LEU A 64 2.63 27.91 10.82
CA LEU A 64 4.05 28.11 11.01
C LEU A 64 4.28 29.27 12.00
N PRO A 65 5.36 29.23 12.82
CA PRO A 65 5.73 30.35 13.66
C PRO A 65 5.97 31.60 12.82
N SER A 66 5.44 32.74 13.26
CA SER A 66 5.78 34.03 12.65
C SER A 66 7.28 34.31 12.86
N THR A 67 7.99 34.69 11.80
CA THR A 67 9.38 35.16 11.90
C THR A 67 9.45 36.24 12.98
N PRO A 68 10.36 36.16 13.98
CA PRO A 68 10.54 37.24 14.92
C PRO A 68 10.87 38.51 14.15
N SER A 69 10.05 39.54 14.30
CA SER A 69 10.38 40.88 13.81
C SER A 69 11.69 41.28 14.50
N THR A 70 12.74 41.56 13.72
CA THR A 70 13.97 42.15 14.23
C THR A 70 13.73 43.62 14.62
N THR A 71 12.96 43.82 15.68
CA THR A 71 12.99 45.07 16.41
C THR A 71 14.08 44.96 17.48
N THR A 72 15.22 45.55 17.21
CA THR A 72 16.26 45.83 18.20
C THR A 72 15.66 46.64 19.35
N SER A 73 15.22 45.96 20.39
CA SER A 73 14.97 46.60 21.68
C SER A 73 16.15 46.24 22.60
N THR A 74 17.03 47.23 22.79
CA THR A 74 17.98 47.27 23.89
C THR A 74 17.21 47.36 25.20
N SER A 75 17.05 46.29 25.92
CA SER A 75 16.68 46.33 27.33
C SER A 75 17.49 45.29 28.10
N THR A 76 18.37 45.80 28.94
CA THR A 76 19.08 45.10 30.01
C THR A 76 18.08 44.70 31.08
N ALA A 77 17.78 43.42 31.20
CA ALA A 77 17.22 42.84 32.42
C ALA A 77 17.49 41.30 32.44
N SER A 78 18.21 40.90 33.40
CA SER A 78 18.49 39.51 33.77
C SER A 78 17.23 38.85 34.39
N SER A 79 16.68 37.85 33.70
CA SER A 79 15.69 36.90 34.24
C SER A 79 15.87 35.52 33.59
N PRO A 80 15.62 34.40 34.27
CA PRO A 80 15.98 33.07 33.79
C PRO A 80 15.07 32.60 32.66
N ALA A 81 15.67 31.84 31.76
CA ALA A 81 15.19 31.27 30.54
C ALA A 81 13.67 31.05 30.42
N THR A 82 13.01 31.93 29.72
CA THR A 82 11.75 31.68 29.03
C THR A 82 12.07 30.95 27.72
N SER A 83 11.27 29.95 27.37
CA SER A 83 11.36 29.16 26.15
C SER A 83 11.64 30.07 24.94
N SER A 84 12.78 29.89 24.29
CA SER A 84 13.10 30.59 23.04
C SER A 84 12.02 30.28 22.00
N ALA A 85 11.56 31.29 21.28
CA ALA A 85 10.65 31.11 20.16
C ALA A 85 11.23 30.08 19.20
N PRO A 86 10.39 29.24 18.55
CA PRO A 86 10.85 28.23 17.59
C PRO A 86 11.73 28.87 16.50
N ALA A 87 12.85 28.22 16.18
CA ALA A 87 13.79 28.70 15.17
C ALA A 87 13.27 28.44 13.73
N HIS A 88 12.37 27.47 13.57
CA HIS A 88 11.81 27.14 12.26
C HIS A 88 10.73 28.13 11.82
N ASN A 89 10.70 28.39 10.52
CA ASN A 89 9.64 29.16 9.86
C ASN A 89 9.10 28.46 8.60
N LYS A 90 9.55 27.24 8.34
CA LYS A 90 9.17 26.40 7.21
C LYS A 90 9.16 24.95 7.65
N VAL A 91 8.40 24.14 6.92
CA VAL A 91 8.43 22.68 7.03
C VAL A 91 8.62 22.07 5.67
N ALA A 92 9.26 20.90 5.63
CA ALA A 92 9.49 20.21 4.37
C ALA A 92 9.36 18.69 4.52
N THR A 93 9.19 18.04 3.40
CA THR A 93 9.25 16.58 3.26
C THR A 93 9.95 16.19 1.96
N LEU A 94 10.28 14.91 1.84
CA LEU A 94 10.95 14.29 0.70
C LEU A 94 10.21 13.05 0.25
N LEU A 95 10.21 12.83 -1.06
CA LEU A 95 9.74 11.63 -1.73
C LEU A 95 10.80 11.16 -2.72
N THR A 96 10.84 9.87 -3.04
CA THR A 96 11.68 9.27 -4.11
C THR A 96 13.18 9.57 -3.99
N ARG A 97 13.70 9.71 -2.76
CA ARG A 97 15.11 9.98 -2.49
C ARG A 97 15.97 8.75 -2.76
N ASP A 98 17.15 8.95 -3.35
CA ASP A 98 18.12 7.91 -3.71
C ASP A 98 17.58 6.84 -4.70
N MET A 99 16.57 7.23 -5.50
CA MET A 99 15.85 6.37 -6.44
C MET A 99 16.12 6.74 -7.91
N ALA A 100 17.38 7.03 -8.26
CA ALA A 100 17.77 7.41 -9.63
C ALA A 100 17.25 6.40 -10.66
N ASN A 101 16.43 6.86 -11.63
CA ASN A 101 15.79 6.03 -12.67
C ASN A 101 14.93 4.86 -12.13
N ALA A 102 14.50 4.92 -10.87
CA ALA A 102 13.61 3.92 -10.29
C ALA A 102 12.15 4.44 -10.13
N TYR A 103 11.88 5.65 -10.63
CA TYR A 103 10.54 6.21 -10.79
C TYR A 103 10.48 7.02 -12.09
N ARG A 104 9.28 7.29 -12.59
CA ARG A 104 9.11 7.93 -13.90
C ARG A 104 9.53 9.39 -13.88
N SER A 105 10.27 9.85 -14.91
CA SER A 105 10.43 11.27 -15.22
C SER A 105 9.21 11.76 -16.00
N GLY A 106 8.90 13.05 -15.90
CA GLY A 106 7.78 13.62 -16.66
C GLY A 106 7.04 14.69 -15.87
N ARG A 107 5.79 14.87 -16.24
CA ARG A 107 4.89 15.82 -15.57
C ARG A 107 4.24 15.15 -14.37
N TYR A 108 4.14 15.90 -13.27
CA TYR A 108 3.47 15.50 -12.05
C TYR A 108 2.45 16.54 -11.64
N VAL A 109 1.35 16.11 -11.09
CA VAL A 109 0.29 16.95 -10.56
C VAL A 109 0.27 16.85 -9.05
N VAL A 110 0.31 18.02 -8.38
CA VAL A 110 0.17 18.12 -6.92
C VAL A 110 -1.16 18.76 -6.62
N MET A 111 -2.05 18.03 -5.99
CA MET A 111 -3.34 18.53 -5.52
C MET A 111 -3.29 18.80 -4.02
N TYR A 112 -3.93 19.87 -3.56
CA TYR A 112 -3.99 20.21 -2.14
C TYR A 112 -5.17 21.13 -1.83
N ASP A 113 -5.65 21.06 -0.59
CA ASP A 113 -6.66 21.98 -0.06
C ASP A 113 -6.00 23.10 0.74
N GLY A 114 -6.76 24.18 0.94
CA GLY A 114 -6.36 25.28 1.81
C GLY A 114 -5.59 26.39 1.11
N THR A 115 -5.12 27.31 1.92
CA THR A 115 -4.44 28.54 1.46
C THR A 115 -3.04 28.65 2.05
N GLY A 116 -2.04 28.90 1.18
CA GLY A 116 -0.65 29.05 1.57
C GLY A 116 0.28 28.96 0.36
N LYS A 117 1.54 28.65 0.61
CA LYS A 117 2.57 28.55 -0.42
C LYS A 117 3.40 27.28 -0.26
N ILE A 118 3.47 26.50 -1.34
CA ILE A 118 4.31 25.32 -1.47
C ILE A 118 5.41 25.63 -2.49
N ASP A 119 6.65 25.38 -2.13
CA ASP A 119 7.82 25.41 -3.02
C ASP A 119 8.32 23.98 -3.27
N TYR A 120 8.85 23.74 -4.47
CA TYR A 120 9.39 22.46 -4.90
C TYR A 120 10.85 22.62 -5.36
N SER A 121 11.66 21.56 -5.18
CA SER A 121 13.05 21.57 -5.67
C SER A 121 13.62 20.15 -5.78
N PHE A 122 14.94 20.05 -5.99
CA PHE A 122 15.71 18.85 -6.30
C PHE A 122 15.37 18.34 -7.70
N ASP A 123 14.70 17.18 -7.81
CA ASP A 123 14.34 16.61 -9.12
C ASP A 123 13.07 17.26 -9.69
N ALA A 124 12.36 18.09 -8.92
CA ALA A 124 11.10 18.72 -9.29
C ALA A 124 11.23 20.24 -9.51
N THR A 125 10.63 20.73 -10.60
CA THR A 125 10.50 22.15 -10.92
C THR A 125 9.05 22.48 -11.23
N LYS A 126 8.48 23.52 -10.56
CA LYS A 126 7.09 23.93 -10.80
C LYS A 126 6.93 24.60 -12.16
N ILE A 127 5.92 24.18 -12.91
CA ILE A 127 5.47 24.81 -14.16
C ILE A 127 4.38 25.83 -13.81
N ALA A 128 4.76 27.08 -13.63
CA ALA A 128 3.85 28.12 -13.14
C ALA A 128 2.69 28.41 -14.11
N ALA A 129 2.92 28.26 -15.43
CA ALA A 129 1.89 28.50 -16.44
C ALA A 129 0.72 27.51 -16.37
N ASP A 130 0.99 26.28 -15.91
CA ASP A 130 0.01 25.18 -15.86
C ASP A 130 -0.55 24.97 -14.44
N SER A 131 -0.09 25.79 -13.48
CA SER A 131 -0.46 25.68 -12.06
C SER A 131 -1.55 26.68 -11.70
N VAL A 132 -2.54 26.22 -10.93
CA VAL A 132 -3.62 27.03 -10.38
C VAL A 132 -3.76 26.81 -8.87
N LYS A 133 -4.56 27.61 -8.19
CA LYS A 133 -4.80 27.44 -6.75
C LYS A 133 -5.35 26.02 -6.47
N GLY A 134 -4.69 25.27 -5.60
CA GLY A 134 -5.06 23.92 -5.21
C GLY A 134 -4.52 22.82 -6.14
N ARG A 135 -3.91 23.20 -7.28
CA ARG A 135 -3.33 22.25 -8.24
C ARG A 135 -2.04 22.83 -8.85
N ASP A 136 -0.91 22.28 -8.47
CA ASP A 136 0.38 22.60 -9.04
C ASP A 136 0.83 21.54 -10.04
N VAL A 137 1.52 21.98 -11.11
CA VAL A 137 2.14 21.08 -12.09
C VAL A 137 3.65 21.17 -11.99
N LEU A 138 4.31 20.02 -11.95
CA LEU A 138 5.75 19.91 -11.82
C LEU A 138 6.35 19.21 -13.05
N GLN A 139 7.54 19.63 -13.46
CA GLN A 139 8.44 18.84 -14.29
C GLN A 139 9.41 18.12 -13.38
N VAL A 140 9.50 16.80 -13.48
CA VAL A 140 10.37 15.95 -12.66
C VAL A 140 11.39 15.22 -13.54
N ASP A 141 12.67 15.22 -13.10
CA ASP A 141 13.79 14.50 -13.70
C ASP A 141 14.36 13.49 -12.69
N SER A 142 13.94 12.24 -12.79
CA SER A 142 14.33 11.17 -11.86
C SER A 142 15.77 10.68 -12.02
N SER A 143 16.46 11.11 -13.07
CA SER A 143 17.83 10.62 -13.38
C SER A 143 18.86 11.00 -12.31
N LYS A 144 18.59 12.05 -11.53
CA LYS A 144 19.49 12.54 -10.48
C LYS A 144 19.34 11.83 -9.15
N GLY A 145 18.17 11.25 -8.88
CA GLY A 145 17.87 10.53 -7.64
C GLY A 145 17.87 11.38 -6.38
N ASN A 146 17.75 12.73 -6.51
CA ASN A 146 17.67 13.61 -5.34
C ASN A 146 16.27 13.60 -4.70
N GLY A 147 15.28 13.14 -5.47
CA GLY A 147 13.89 13.03 -5.05
C GLY A 147 13.09 14.32 -5.25
N ILE A 148 11.80 14.24 -4.97
CA ILE A 148 10.87 15.38 -4.99
C ILE A 148 10.87 16.01 -3.61
N TYR A 149 11.35 17.26 -3.53
CA TYR A 149 11.36 18.03 -2.29
C TYR A 149 10.15 18.96 -2.25
N VAL A 150 9.33 18.83 -1.21
CA VAL A 150 8.10 19.62 -1.00
C VAL A 150 8.26 20.44 0.27
N LYS A 151 8.10 21.76 0.17
CA LYS A 151 8.32 22.69 1.28
C LYS A 151 7.15 23.66 1.43
N ILE A 152 6.50 23.65 2.59
CA ILE A 152 5.49 24.64 2.96
C ILE A 152 6.19 25.83 3.60
N THR A 153 6.09 27.00 2.95
CA THR A 153 6.67 28.25 3.42
C THR A 153 5.63 29.20 3.99
N GLU A 154 4.36 28.94 3.71
CA GLU A 154 3.22 29.67 4.26
C GLU A 154 2.01 28.74 4.30
N THR A 155 1.25 28.75 5.39
CA THR A 155 -0.02 28.03 5.54
C THR A 155 -0.97 28.85 6.40
N ASP A 156 -2.26 28.91 6.01
CA ASP A 156 -3.32 29.70 6.66
C ASP A 156 -2.89 31.15 7.00
N PRO A 157 -2.44 31.95 6.01
CA PRO A 157 -1.92 33.31 6.28
C PRO A 157 -2.97 34.23 6.91
N GLN A 158 -4.25 33.98 6.70
CA GLN A 158 -5.35 34.77 7.24
C GLN A 158 -5.88 34.22 8.59
N LYS A 159 -5.34 33.11 9.09
CA LYS A 159 -5.74 32.46 10.36
C LYS A 159 -7.24 32.13 10.44
N THR A 160 -7.78 31.63 9.34
CA THR A 160 -9.19 31.24 9.20
C THR A 160 -9.41 29.75 9.45
N GLY A 161 -8.36 28.96 9.63
CA GLY A 161 -8.38 27.50 9.70
C GLY A 161 -8.28 26.83 8.31
N ASP A 162 -8.04 27.61 7.25
CA ASP A 162 -7.87 27.13 5.87
C ASP A 162 -6.40 26.87 5.54
N TYR A 163 -5.75 26.02 6.35
CA TYR A 163 -4.35 25.63 6.17
C TYR A 163 -4.19 24.60 5.06
N ILE A 164 -2.95 24.50 4.51
CA ILE A 164 -2.59 23.50 3.49
C ILE A 164 -2.72 22.10 4.09
N ARG A 165 -3.52 21.25 3.44
CA ARG A 165 -3.77 19.87 3.81
C ARG A 165 -4.12 19.02 2.58
N ASN A 166 -4.25 17.71 2.78
CA ASN A 166 -4.63 16.76 1.74
C ASN A 166 -3.75 16.88 0.48
N ILE A 167 -2.44 17.06 0.69
CA ILE A 167 -1.48 17.06 -0.42
C ILE A 167 -1.44 15.64 -1.00
N ARG A 168 -1.58 15.55 -2.31
CA ARG A 168 -1.51 14.32 -3.11
C ARG A 168 -0.61 14.58 -4.31
N ILE A 169 0.24 13.63 -4.68
CA ILE A 169 1.19 13.77 -5.78
C ILE A 169 1.05 12.58 -6.71
N TYR A 170 0.73 12.87 -7.97
CA TYR A 170 0.50 11.89 -9.01
C TYR A 170 1.41 12.14 -10.21
N HIS A 171 1.89 11.09 -10.87
CA HIS A 171 2.36 11.25 -12.25
C HIS A 171 1.16 11.61 -13.14
N GLU A 172 1.32 12.52 -14.12
CA GLU A 172 0.18 13.00 -14.93
C GLU A 172 -0.53 11.85 -15.68
N ASP A 173 0.22 10.86 -16.19
CA ASP A 173 -0.35 9.67 -16.84
C ASP A 173 -1.15 8.75 -15.88
N ASP A 174 -1.11 8.99 -14.57
CA ASP A 174 -1.86 8.20 -13.59
C ASP A 174 -3.14 8.90 -13.13
N LEU A 175 -3.43 10.11 -13.62
CA LEU A 175 -4.71 10.78 -13.32
C LEU A 175 -5.92 9.91 -13.70
N PRO A 176 -5.93 9.20 -14.84
CA PRO A 176 -7.00 8.24 -15.15
C PRO A 176 -7.21 7.18 -14.08
N LEU A 177 -6.15 6.67 -13.47
CA LEU A 177 -6.25 5.72 -12.35
C LEU A 177 -6.90 6.37 -11.11
N VAL A 178 -6.61 7.65 -10.87
CA VAL A 178 -7.21 8.41 -9.76
C VAL A 178 -8.72 8.59 -10.00
N GLU A 179 -9.14 8.93 -11.20
CA GLU A 179 -10.56 9.05 -11.59
C GLU A 179 -11.30 7.71 -11.45
N LEU A 180 -10.62 6.61 -11.73
CA LEU A 180 -11.12 5.25 -11.50
C LEU A 180 -11.03 4.80 -10.02
N GLY A 181 -10.57 5.65 -9.10
CA GLY A 181 -10.45 5.36 -7.67
C GLY A 181 -9.39 4.31 -7.32
N ALA A 182 -8.37 4.13 -8.15
CA ALA A 182 -7.29 3.20 -7.86
C ALA A 182 -6.41 3.72 -6.71
N THR A 183 -6.20 2.90 -5.71
CA THR A 183 -5.27 3.18 -4.60
C THR A 183 -3.87 2.69 -4.94
N PHE A 184 -3.77 1.53 -5.59
CA PHE A 184 -2.51 0.84 -5.84
C PHE A 184 -2.04 1.05 -7.27
N ASN A 185 -0.72 1.14 -7.41
CA ASN A 185 -0.05 1.15 -8.70
C ASN A 185 -0.27 -0.20 -9.40
N PRO A 186 -0.80 -0.24 -10.63
CA PRO A 186 -1.03 -1.49 -11.35
C PRO A 186 0.24 -2.33 -11.59
N GLU A 187 1.39 -1.69 -11.77
CA GLU A 187 2.68 -2.39 -11.92
C GLU A 187 3.07 -3.11 -10.62
N PHE A 188 2.80 -2.50 -9.46
CA PHE A 188 2.97 -3.16 -8.18
C PHE A 188 2.00 -4.34 -8.02
N ILE A 189 0.73 -4.18 -8.39
CA ILE A 189 -0.26 -5.26 -8.37
C ILE A 189 0.21 -6.43 -9.26
N ASP A 190 0.70 -6.16 -10.47
CA ASP A 190 1.19 -7.17 -11.40
C ASP A 190 2.34 -7.99 -10.81
N ASN A 191 3.22 -7.37 -10.04
CA ASN A 191 4.35 -8.05 -9.40
C ASN A 191 3.93 -9.04 -8.32
N ILE A 192 2.78 -8.83 -7.67
CA ILE A 192 2.35 -9.62 -6.50
C ILE A 192 1.12 -10.50 -6.74
N LYS A 193 0.33 -10.27 -7.78
CA LYS A 193 -0.97 -10.95 -8.01
C LYS A 193 -0.89 -12.49 -8.12
N ALA A 194 0.27 -13.01 -8.51
CA ALA A 194 0.48 -14.46 -8.64
C ALA A 194 0.68 -15.18 -7.29
N PHE A 195 0.97 -14.45 -6.22
CA PHE A 195 1.19 -15.03 -4.90
C PHE A 195 -0.13 -15.29 -4.18
N GLY A 196 -0.16 -16.30 -3.33
CA GLY A 196 -1.36 -16.69 -2.57
C GLY A 196 -1.47 -16.06 -1.20
N THR A 197 -0.38 -15.47 -0.70
CA THR A 197 -0.33 -14.80 0.61
C THR A 197 0.56 -13.56 0.52
N LEU A 198 0.10 -12.46 1.11
CA LEU A 198 0.88 -11.24 1.29
C LEU A 198 1.19 -11.07 2.77
N ARG A 199 2.47 -11.04 3.15
CA ARG A 199 2.89 -10.80 4.53
C ARG A 199 3.22 -9.32 4.72
N PHE A 200 2.54 -8.67 5.66
CA PHE A 200 2.56 -7.24 5.90
C PHE A 200 3.53 -6.79 7.01
N MET A 201 4.50 -7.60 7.38
CA MET A 201 5.39 -7.34 8.51
C MET A 201 6.07 -5.96 8.45
N ASP A 202 6.70 -5.63 7.30
CA ASP A 202 7.34 -4.33 7.10
C ASP A 202 6.31 -3.21 6.88
N TRP A 203 5.22 -3.48 6.18
CA TRP A 203 4.12 -2.52 6.01
C TRP A 203 3.48 -2.11 7.34
N MET A 204 3.48 -2.98 8.34
CA MET A 204 2.99 -2.70 9.69
C MET A 204 4.06 -2.07 10.60
N HIS A 205 5.30 -1.89 10.12
CA HIS A 205 6.44 -1.48 10.96
C HIS A 205 6.53 -2.30 12.25
N THR A 206 6.40 -3.63 12.12
CA THR A 206 6.28 -4.53 13.27
C THR A 206 7.52 -4.50 14.15
N ASN A 207 8.72 -4.42 13.54
CA ASN A 207 9.98 -4.34 14.27
C ASN A 207 10.09 -3.00 15.02
N GLY A 208 10.10 -3.07 16.35
CA GLY A 208 10.17 -1.88 17.19
C GLY A 208 8.90 -1.04 17.28
N SER A 209 7.75 -1.54 16.82
CA SER A 209 6.47 -0.83 16.90
C SER A 209 6.12 -0.45 18.33
N ALA A 210 5.79 0.83 18.53
CA ALA A 210 5.35 1.38 19.81
C ALA A 210 3.81 1.44 19.96
N GLN A 211 3.06 0.96 18.98
CA GLN A 211 1.59 1.00 19.01
C GLN A 211 1.06 0.11 20.14
N LYS A 212 0.19 0.66 20.98
CA LYS A 212 -0.41 -0.03 22.14
C LYS A 212 -1.94 -0.08 22.07
N PRO A 213 -2.68 1.03 22.35
CA PRO A 213 -4.13 1.05 22.17
C PRO A 213 -4.49 1.19 20.69
N TRP A 214 -5.70 0.81 20.34
CA TRP A 214 -6.22 0.92 18.97
C TRP A 214 -6.15 2.33 18.38
N SER A 215 -6.24 3.35 19.22
CA SER A 215 -6.12 4.77 18.80
C SER A 215 -4.75 5.13 18.22
N ASP A 216 -3.69 4.39 18.56
CA ASP A 216 -2.32 4.66 18.10
C ASP A 216 -2.05 4.19 16.66
N ARG A 217 -2.94 3.33 16.12
CA ARG A 217 -2.75 2.74 14.80
C ARG A 217 -2.57 3.76 13.69
N ALA A 218 -1.97 3.34 12.59
CA ALA A 218 -2.00 4.08 11.33
C ALA A 218 -3.44 4.27 10.84
N LYS A 219 -3.74 5.43 10.21
CA LYS A 219 -5.08 5.79 9.70
C LYS A 219 -5.00 6.27 8.26
N PRO A 220 -6.00 5.99 7.40
CA PRO A 220 -5.98 6.37 5.99
C PRO A 220 -5.78 7.87 5.74
N GLY A 221 -6.38 8.73 6.59
CA GLY A 221 -6.28 10.19 6.47
C GLY A 221 -4.94 10.80 6.88
N GLN A 222 -3.98 10.02 7.38
CA GLN A 222 -2.65 10.54 7.75
C GLN A 222 -1.88 11.04 6.53
N THR A 223 -1.03 12.06 6.76
CA THR A 223 -0.19 12.69 5.73
C THR A 223 0.68 11.67 5.01
N SER A 224 1.32 10.81 5.77
CA SER A 224 2.21 9.75 5.29
C SER A 224 1.99 8.47 6.07
N TRP A 225 2.32 7.34 5.46
CA TRP A 225 2.23 6.02 6.07
C TRP A 225 3.60 5.44 6.43
N THR A 226 4.66 6.25 6.35
CA THR A 226 6.05 5.83 6.60
C THR A 226 6.47 5.84 8.08
N GLU A 227 5.66 6.37 9.00
CA GLU A 227 6.00 6.43 10.42
C GLU A 227 5.39 5.30 11.25
N LYS A 228 4.11 5.03 11.02
CA LYS A 228 3.33 4.05 11.80
C LYS A 228 3.00 2.80 10.99
N GLY A 229 3.46 2.75 9.75
CA GLY A 229 3.09 1.73 8.78
C GLY A 229 1.77 2.02 8.08
N ILE A 230 1.34 1.08 7.26
CA ILE A 230 0.16 1.16 6.41
C ILE A 230 -1.10 0.89 7.24
N PRO A 231 -2.19 1.65 7.06
CA PRO A 231 -3.47 1.39 7.72
C PRO A 231 -4.04 0.01 7.39
N VAL A 232 -4.69 -0.62 8.37
CA VAL A 232 -5.35 -1.91 8.15
C VAL A 232 -6.39 -1.85 7.03
N GLU A 233 -7.04 -0.72 6.87
CA GLU A 233 -8.00 -0.42 5.82
C GLU A 233 -7.37 -0.62 4.43
N VAL A 234 -6.17 -0.12 4.22
CA VAL A 234 -5.43 -0.22 2.96
C VAL A 234 -4.89 -1.63 2.73
N MET A 235 -4.38 -2.29 3.78
CA MET A 235 -3.89 -3.67 3.68
C MET A 235 -5.00 -4.67 3.35
N VAL A 236 -6.18 -4.50 3.93
CA VAL A 236 -7.37 -5.31 3.62
C VAL A 236 -7.85 -5.03 2.19
N ALA A 237 -7.88 -3.77 1.76
CA ALA A 237 -8.21 -3.42 0.38
C ALA A 237 -7.27 -4.09 -0.62
N LEU A 238 -5.95 -4.11 -0.35
CA LEU A 238 -4.98 -4.80 -1.21
C LEU A 238 -5.24 -6.32 -1.27
N ALA A 239 -5.52 -6.94 -0.12
CA ALA A 239 -5.83 -8.36 -0.06
C ALA A 239 -7.10 -8.72 -0.86
N ASN A 240 -8.13 -7.87 -0.76
CA ASN A 240 -9.38 -8.02 -1.52
C ASN A 240 -9.14 -7.81 -3.02
N GLU A 241 -8.41 -6.76 -3.40
CA GLU A 241 -8.12 -6.44 -4.81
C GLU A 241 -7.33 -7.56 -5.49
N THR A 242 -6.34 -8.14 -4.78
CA THR A 242 -5.50 -9.22 -5.33
C THR A 242 -6.06 -10.63 -5.12
N GLY A 243 -7.15 -10.78 -4.37
CA GLY A 243 -7.69 -12.09 -3.98
C GLY A 243 -6.66 -12.95 -3.25
N THR A 244 -5.86 -12.35 -2.35
CA THR A 244 -4.78 -13.01 -1.62
C THR A 244 -5.04 -13.04 -0.11
N SER A 245 -4.64 -14.12 0.55
CA SER A 245 -4.74 -14.24 2.01
C SER A 245 -3.75 -13.30 2.70
N PRO A 246 -4.16 -12.32 3.53
CA PRO A 246 -3.24 -11.47 4.26
C PRO A 246 -2.59 -12.20 5.43
N TRP A 247 -1.34 -11.84 5.73
CA TRP A 247 -0.61 -12.26 6.93
C TRP A 247 -0.19 -11.01 7.73
N PHE A 248 -0.86 -10.78 8.85
CA PHE A 248 -0.63 -9.64 9.72
C PHE A 248 0.26 -10.00 10.91
N ASN A 249 1.10 -9.04 11.33
CA ASN A 249 1.98 -9.16 12.48
C ASN A 249 1.55 -8.17 13.58
N MET A 250 0.96 -8.67 14.68
CA MET A 250 0.52 -7.79 15.77
C MET A 250 1.72 -7.17 16.50
N PRO A 251 1.73 -5.85 16.75
CA PRO A 251 2.80 -5.21 17.51
C PRO A 251 3.03 -5.88 18.86
N VAL A 252 4.30 -6.05 19.28
CA VAL A 252 4.64 -6.69 20.56
C VAL A 252 4.03 -5.98 21.77
N THR A 253 3.77 -4.68 21.63
CA THR A 253 3.18 -3.81 22.66
C THR A 253 1.66 -3.73 22.58
N ALA A 254 1.02 -4.32 21.56
CA ALA A 254 -0.43 -4.25 21.32
C ALA A 254 -1.21 -4.79 22.53
N THR A 255 -2.22 -4.02 22.95
CA THR A 255 -3.19 -4.47 23.96
C THR A 255 -4.14 -5.53 23.40
N ASP A 256 -4.80 -6.26 24.26
CA ASP A 256 -5.84 -7.20 23.85
C ASP A 256 -6.98 -6.51 23.08
N GLU A 257 -7.32 -5.27 23.48
CA GLU A 257 -8.27 -4.42 22.78
C GLU A 257 -7.78 -4.08 21.35
N TYR A 258 -6.50 -3.69 21.18
CA TYR A 258 -5.94 -3.44 19.86
C TYR A 258 -6.11 -4.65 18.94
N MET A 259 -5.75 -5.83 19.42
CA MET A 259 -5.86 -7.07 18.65
C MET A 259 -7.31 -7.42 18.31
N ALA A 260 -8.25 -7.21 19.25
CA ALA A 260 -9.67 -7.44 19.02
C ALA A 260 -10.27 -6.46 18.02
N GLN A 261 -9.94 -5.17 18.10
CA GLN A 261 -10.41 -4.15 17.16
C GLN A 261 -9.85 -4.37 15.74
N PHE A 262 -8.56 -4.74 15.65
CA PHE A 262 -7.93 -5.08 14.37
C PHE A 262 -8.63 -6.30 13.75
N ALA A 263 -8.83 -7.37 14.53
CA ALA A 263 -9.52 -8.58 14.09
C ALA A 263 -10.97 -8.29 13.65
N ALA A 264 -11.70 -7.42 14.38
CA ALA A 264 -13.05 -7.03 14.03
C ALA A 264 -13.09 -6.30 12.67
N TYR A 265 -12.17 -5.35 12.45
CA TYR A 265 -12.08 -4.68 11.15
C TYR A 265 -11.84 -5.68 10.02
N VAL A 266 -10.86 -6.59 10.18
CA VAL A 266 -10.54 -7.61 9.17
C VAL A 266 -11.72 -8.55 8.92
N ARG A 267 -12.43 -9.02 9.97
CA ARG A 267 -13.64 -9.85 9.83
C ARG A 267 -14.70 -9.18 8.97
N ASP A 268 -14.94 -7.89 9.21
CA ASP A 268 -16.05 -7.14 8.62
C ASP A 268 -15.77 -6.66 7.19
N HIS A 269 -14.49 -6.56 6.79
CA HIS A 269 -14.10 -5.94 5.51
C HIS A 269 -13.28 -6.87 4.59
N LEU A 270 -12.67 -7.94 5.11
CA LEU A 270 -11.95 -8.87 4.26
C LEU A 270 -12.93 -9.81 3.55
N ASP A 271 -12.76 -9.97 2.24
CA ASP A 271 -13.53 -10.91 1.42
C ASP A 271 -13.75 -12.23 2.18
N PRO A 272 -15.01 -12.67 2.36
CA PRO A 272 -15.34 -13.84 3.17
C PRO A 272 -14.75 -15.16 2.65
N SER A 273 -14.35 -15.23 1.38
CA SER A 273 -13.65 -16.37 0.80
C SER A 273 -12.19 -16.48 1.23
N LEU A 274 -11.58 -15.36 1.67
CA LEU A 274 -10.19 -15.30 2.08
C LEU A 274 -9.99 -15.74 3.54
N LYS A 275 -8.88 -16.41 3.79
CA LYS A 275 -8.36 -16.64 5.14
C LYS A 275 -7.41 -15.53 5.53
N VAL A 276 -7.18 -15.39 6.83
CA VAL A 276 -6.22 -14.44 7.39
C VAL A 276 -5.23 -15.18 8.29
N ARG A 277 -3.93 -14.95 8.06
CA ARG A 277 -2.87 -15.35 8.98
C ARG A 277 -2.58 -14.24 9.96
N VAL A 278 -2.36 -14.60 11.22
CA VAL A 278 -1.98 -13.67 12.27
C VAL A 278 -0.81 -14.22 13.08
N GLU A 279 0.20 -13.41 13.24
CA GLU A 279 1.42 -13.67 13.99
C GLU A 279 1.60 -12.61 15.08
N PHE A 280 2.08 -13.02 16.26
CA PHE A 280 2.39 -12.08 17.32
C PHE A 280 3.83 -11.57 17.19
N SER A 281 4.01 -10.28 16.92
CA SER A 281 5.30 -9.64 16.71
C SER A 281 6.06 -10.17 15.48
N ASN A 282 7.36 -10.03 15.47
CA ASN A 282 8.29 -10.61 14.51
C ASN A 282 9.60 -10.90 15.26
N GLU A 283 10.22 -12.06 15.03
CA GLU A 283 11.54 -12.45 15.50
C GLU A 283 11.88 -12.02 16.95
N VAL A 284 11.03 -12.37 17.91
CA VAL A 284 11.24 -12.01 19.33
C VAL A 284 12.55 -12.60 19.88
N TRP A 285 13.15 -13.57 19.22
CA TRP A 285 14.48 -14.12 19.52
C TRP A 285 15.65 -13.29 18.98
N ASN A 286 15.40 -12.30 18.14
CA ASN A 286 16.45 -11.48 17.54
C ASN A 286 16.77 -10.28 18.46
N TRP A 287 17.93 -10.35 19.11
CA TRP A 287 18.38 -9.34 20.09
C TRP A 287 18.70 -7.96 19.50
N GLN A 288 18.71 -7.83 18.16
CA GLN A 288 18.84 -6.53 17.51
C GLN A 288 17.54 -5.73 17.57
N PHE A 289 16.40 -6.39 17.83
CA PHE A 289 15.09 -5.74 17.85
C PHE A 289 14.59 -5.44 19.25
N PRO A 290 13.93 -4.28 19.47
CA PRO A 290 13.37 -3.89 20.77
C PRO A 290 12.34 -4.89 21.33
N GLN A 291 11.64 -5.63 20.49
CA GLN A 291 10.63 -6.61 20.91
C GLN A 291 11.21 -7.76 21.74
N SER A 292 12.45 -8.17 21.51
CA SER A 292 13.11 -9.19 22.34
C SER A 292 13.34 -8.69 23.78
N HIS A 293 13.83 -7.46 23.93
CA HIS A 293 14.04 -6.81 25.21
C HIS A 293 12.72 -6.57 25.95
N TYR A 294 11.66 -6.19 25.23
CA TYR A 294 10.32 -6.06 25.79
C TYR A 294 9.79 -7.40 26.32
N ALA A 295 9.99 -8.49 25.58
CA ALA A 295 9.59 -9.83 26.00
C ALA A 295 10.30 -10.28 27.28
N VAL A 296 11.62 -9.96 27.43
CA VAL A 296 12.36 -10.19 28.68
C VAL A 296 11.70 -9.48 29.85
N GLN A 297 11.44 -8.18 29.71
CA GLN A 297 10.79 -7.38 30.77
C GLN A 297 9.43 -7.94 31.18
N GLN A 298 8.62 -8.38 30.21
CA GLN A 298 7.31 -8.96 30.51
C GLN A 298 7.41 -10.34 31.18
N ALA A 299 8.35 -11.17 30.74
CA ALA A 299 8.61 -12.47 31.33
C ALA A 299 9.11 -12.33 32.79
N GLU A 300 10.08 -11.45 33.04
CA GLU A 300 10.59 -11.16 34.41
C GLU A 300 9.50 -10.60 35.33
N LYS A 301 8.64 -9.74 34.81
CA LYS A 301 7.51 -9.20 35.56
C LYS A 301 6.51 -10.30 35.95
N ARG A 302 6.30 -11.31 35.10
CA ARG A 302 5.32 -12.38 35.31
C ARG A 302 5.88 -13.50 36.17
N TRP A 303 7.09 -13.98 35.88
CA TRP A 303 7.68 -15.19 36.47
C TRP A 303 8.93 -14.97 37.29
N GLY A 304 9.39 -13.72 37.39
CA GLY A 304 10.68 -13.41 38.01
C GLY A 304 11.89 -13.64 37.10
N LYS A 305 13.05 -13.39 37.59
CA LYS A 305 14.31 -13.71 36.91
C LYS A 305 14.49 -15.22 36.89
N ASP A 306 14.76 -15.76 35.74
CA ASP A 306 15.06 -17.18 35.53
C ASP A 306 13.92 -18.16 35.85
N PRO A 307 12.78 -18.09 35.11
CA PRO A 307 11.67 -19.00 35.28
C PRO A 307 12.03 -20.44 34.91
N VAL A 308 11.18 -21.38 35.29
CA VAL A 308 11.37 -22.83 35.13
C VAL A 308 11.94 -23.21 33.76
N GLY A 309 13.14 -23.78 33.74
CA GLY A 309 13.82 -24.26 32.52
C GLY A 309 14.53 -23.20 31.68
N GLY A 310 14.69 -21.97 32.17
CA GLY A 310 15.27 -20.86 31.39
C GLY A 310 14.37 -20.36 30.26
N GLY A 311 14.83 -19.38 29.49
CA GLY A 311 14.11 -18.90 28.29
C GLY A 311 12.74 -18.28 28.57
N GLY A 312 12.52 -17.66 29.72
CA GLY A 312 11.23 -17.06 30.08
C GLY A 312 10.68 -16.09 29.06
N TRP A 313 11.54 -15.29 28.44
CA TRP A 313 11.19 -14.32 27.40
C TRP A 313 10.57 -14.97 26.16
N ILE A 314 11.08 -16.13 25.73
CA ILE A 314 10.55 -16.82 24.56
C ILE A 314 9.30 -17.66 24.91
N GLN A 315 9.15 -18.11 26.16
CA GLN A 315 7.92 -18.69 26.66
C GLN A 315 6.82 -17.65 26.77
N TRP A 316 7.16 -16.40 27.16
CA TRP A 316 6.22 -15.30 27.15
C TRP A 316 5.72 -14.99 25.72
N TYR A 317 6.60 -15.06 24.73
CA TYR A 317 6.19 -14.96 23.33
C TYR A 317 5.17 -16.04 22.94
N GLY A 318 5.45 -17.31 23.30
CA GLY A 318 4.52 -18.43 23.04
C GLY A 318 3.16 -18.22 23.72
N LEU A 319 3.16 -17.83 24.98
CA LEU A 319 1.94 -17.46 25.73
C LEU A 319 1.15 -16.35 25.04
N ARG A 320 1.81 -15.25 24.64
CA ARG A 320 1.13 -14.12 23.99
C ARG A 320 0.58 -14.50 22.63
N THR A 321 1.27 -15.35 21.87
CA THR A 321 0.77 -15.90 20.61
C THR A 321 -0.49 -16.72 20.84
N ALA A 322 -0.56 -17.56 21.86
CA ALA A 322 -1.75 -18.31 22.21
C ALA A 322 -2.93 -17.41 22.62
N GLN A 323 -2.67 -16.35 23.39
CA GLN A 323 -3.69 -15.37 23.77
C GLN A 323 -4.20 -14.59 22.57
N MET A 324 -3.31 -14.14 21.68
CA MET A 324 -3.67 -13.49 20.41
C MET A 324 -4.57 -14.38 19.56
N SER A 325 -4.19 -15.67 19.41
CA SER A 325 -5.00 -16.65 18.67
C SER A 325 -6.43 -16.72 19.21
N LYS A 326 -6.56 -16.80 20.54
CA LYS A 326 -7.88 -16.82 21.18
C LYS A 326 -8.67 -15.56 20.90
N ILE A 327 -8.06 -14.38 21.05
CA ILE A 327 -8.71 -13.07 20.79
C ILE A 327 -9.23 -13.00 19.36
N TRP A 328 -8.40 -13.35 18.37
CA TRP A 328 -8.77 -13.31 16.98
C TRP A 328 -9.90 -14.29 16.65
N LYS A 329 -9.77 -15.56 17.07
CA LYS A 329 -10.78 -16.59 16.83
C LYS A 329 -12.11 -16.27 17.54
N ASP A 330 -12.07 -15.73 18.74
CA ASP A 330 -13.29 -15.30 19.46
C ASP A 330 -13.94 -14.08 18.77
N THR A 331 -13.16 -13.14 18.26
CA THR A 331 -13.68 -11.98 17.52
C THR A 331 -14.33 -12.39 16.20
N PHE A 332 -13.78 -13.39 15.50
CA PHE A 332 -14.39 -13.92 14.28
C PHE A 332 -15.63 -14.78 14.54
N GLY A 333 -15.82 -15.28 15.75
CA GLY A 333 -17.03 -16.02 16.16
C GLY A 333 -17.32 -17.23 15.29
N SER A 334 -18.43 -17.22 14.53
CA SER A 334 -18.78 -18.31 13.57
C SER A 334 -17.75 -18.51 12.47
N ASP A 335 -17.07 -17.46 12.09
CA ASP A 335 -16.08 -17.45 10.99
C ASP A 335 -14.65 -17.74 11.45
N ARG A 336 -14.48 -18.21 12.69
CA ARG A 336 -13.18 -18.49 13.31
C ARG A 336 -12.27 -19.41 12.49
N ASN A 337 -12.83 -20.22 11.61
CA ASN A 337 -12.11 -21.08 10.68
C ASN A 337 -11.38 -20.32 9.58
N ARG A 338 -11.68 -19.01 9.40
CA ARG A 338 -10.93 -18.11 8.52
C ARG A 338 -9.61 -17.65 9.14
N VAL A 339 -9.47 -17.69 10.46
CA VAL A 339 -8.26 -17.28 11.18
C VAL A 339 -7.27 -18.43 11.26
N ILE A 340 -6.06 -18.19 10.78
CA ILE A 340 -4.90 -19.08 10.87
C ILE A 340 -3.89 -18.39 11.80
N SER A 341 -3.67 -18.96 12.97
CA SER A 341 -2.72 -18.43 13.95
C SER A 341 -1.34 -19.04 13.75
N VAL A 342 -0.33 -18.21 13.63
CA VAL A 342 1.06 -18.60 13.33
C VAL A 342 1.95 -18.40 14.55
N MET A 343 2.81 -19.37 14.83
CA MET A 343 3.84 -19.32 15.86
C MET A 343 5.21 -19.59 15.26
N SER A 344 6.13 -18.61 15.36
CA SER A 344 7.41 -18.65 14.67
C SER A 344 8.57 -19.02 15.61
N THR A 345 9.69 -19.51 15.04
CA THR A 345 10.94 -19.75 15.74
C THR A 345 12.16 -19.49 14.87
N GLN A 346 13.31 -19.33 15.48
CA GLN A 346 14.61 -19.23 14.80
C GLN A 346 15.05 -20.61 14.27
N ALA A 347 15.16 -20.73 12.94
CA ALA A 347 15.39 -22.02 12.27
C ALA A 347 16.73 -22.70 12.63
N ALA A 348 17.79 -21.92 12.81
CA ALA A 348 19.12 -22.47 13.12
C ALA A 348 19.33 -22.82 14.60
N TRP A 349 18.49 -22.31 15.50
CA TRP A 349 18.60 -22.54 16.95
C TRP A 349 17.69 -23.74 17.35
N LYS A 350 18.14 -24.96 17.02
CA LYS A 350 17.40 -26.20 17.34
C LYS A 350 17.22 -26.33 18.85
N GLY A 351 15.99 -26.60 19.27
CA GLY A 351 15.58 -26.73 20.68
C GLY A 351 14.88 -25.49 21.24
N LEU A 352 15.04 -24.32 20.62
CA LEU A 352 14.32 -23.08 21.02
C LEU A 352 12.80 -23.29 20.88
N GLU A 353 12.37 -23.99 19.84
CA GLU A 353 10.97 -24.31 19.57
C GLU A 353 10.28 -25.06 20.72
N LYS A 354 11.02 -25.85 21.51
CA LYS A 354 10.48 -26.55 22.69
C LYS A 354 9.97 -25.58 23.74
N GLN A 355 10.71 -24.47 23.94
CA GLN A 355 10.31 -23.44 24.91
C GLN A 355 9.10 -22.63 24.39
N ILE A 356 9.06 -22.37 23.10
CA ILE A 356 7.99 -21.59 22.45
C ILE A 356 6.67 -22.39 22.41
N LEU A 357 6.73 -23.63 21.91
CA LEU A 357 5.57 -24.47 21.69
C LEU A 357 4.98 -25.00 23.00
N ASN A 358 5.83 -25.47 23.91
CA ASN A 358 5.36 -26.13 25.14
C ASN A 358 5.15 -25.18 26.31
N THR A 359 5.76 -23.98 26.30
CA THR A 359 5.59 -22.92 27.33
C THR A 359 5.53 -23.48 28.78
N PRO A 360 6.56 -24.19 29.28
CA PRO A 360 6.47 -24.91 30.55
C PRO A 360 6.14 -24.01 31.75
N ALA A 361 6.61 -22.75 31.80
CA ALA A 361 6.25 -21.81 32.86
C ALA A 361 4.76 -21.49 32.87
N TRP A 362 4.15 -21.33 31.69
CA TRP A 362 2.72 -21.06 31.57
C TRP A 362 1.88 -22.31 31.85
N VAL A 363 2.37 -23.49 31.44
CA VAL A 363 1.73 -24.77 31.80
C VAL A 363 1.73 -25.03 33.30
N ALA A 364 2.81 -24.62 34.02
CA ALA A 364 2.86 -24.71 35.47
C ALA A 364 1.79 -23.82 36.17
N GLU A 365 1.25 -22.82 35.51
CA GLU A 365 0.09 -22.04 35.97
C GLU A 365 -1.27 -22.71 35.71
N GLY A 366 -1.30 -23.95 35.18
CA GLY A 366 -2.53 -24.70 34.88
C GLY A 366 -3.08 -24.47 33.46
N ASN A 367 -2.32 -23.87 32.55
CA ASN A 367 -2.75 -23.65 31.18
C ASN A 367 -2.32 -24.80 30.25
N ALA A 368 -2.96 -24.90 29.09
CA ALA A 368 -2.52 -25.81 28.03
C ALA A 368 -1.24 -25.27 27.36
N PRO A 369 -0.38 -26.15 26.83
CA PRO A 369 0.77 -25.73 26.02
C PRO A 369 0.36 -24.84 24.86
N ALA A 370 1.18 -23.82 24.53
CA ALA A 370 0.82 -22.79 23.56
C ALA A 370 0.56 -23.34 22.14
N TYR A 371 1.24 -24.42 21.75
CA TYR A 371 1.04 -25.04 20.43
C TYR A 371 -0.41 -25.50 20.18
N GLN A 372 -1.18 -25.83 21.22
CA GLN A 372 -2.57 -26.24 21.10
C GLN A 372 -3.52 -25.09 20.67
N SER A 373 -3.03 -23.86 20.72
CA SER A 373 -3.81 -22.66 20.37
C SER A 373 -3.54 -22.16 18.95
N VAL A 374 -2.55 -22.71 18.25
CA VAL A 374 -2.12 -22.22 16.93
C VAL A 374 -2.33 -23.28 15.84
N ASP A 375 -2.30 -22.86 14.60
CA ASP A 375 -2.60 -23.68 13.43
C ASP A 375 -1.33 -24.00 12.62
N GLU A 376 -0.38 -23.08 12.61
CA GLU A 376 0.85 -23.17 11.83
C GLU A 376 2.07 -22.87 12.70
N TYR A 377 3.16 -23.58 12.40
CA TYR A 377 4.48 -23.41 12.96
C TYR A 377 5.41 -22.86 11.88
N ALA A 378 6.05 -21.73 12.13
CA ALA A 378 6.78 -20.98 11.11
C ALA A 378 8.29 -20.91 11.39
N ILE A 379 9.09 -20.97 10.34
CA ILE A 379 10.55 -20.81 10.37
C ILE A 379 11.02 -19.92 9.22
N THR A 380 12.30 -19.50 9.23
CA THR A 380 12.94 -18.89 8.06
C THR A 380 13.47 -19.94 7.08
N GLY A 381 13.56 -19.53 5.81
CA GLY A 381 14.18 -20.31 4.74
C GLY A 381 15.36 -19.58 4.08
N TYR A 382 16.18 -18.87 4.86
CA TYR A 382 17.32 -18.12 4.33
C TYR A 382 18.56 -18.99 4.13
N PHE A 383 19.33 -18.73 3.04
CA PHE A 383 20.63 -19.34 2.75
C PHE A 383 21.70 -18.29 2.42
N GLY A 384 22.97 -18.62 2.65
CA GLY A 384 24.14 -17.84 2.22
C GLY A 384 24.53 -16.68 3.14
N GLY A 385 23.96 -16.56 4.34
CA GLY A 385 24.32 -15.51 5.29
C GLY A 385 25.76 -15.57 5.75
N ASP A 386 26.39 -16.73 5.65
CA ASP A 386 27.78 -16.97 6.03
C ASP A 386 28.81 -16.20 5.17
N LEU A 387 28.51 -15.91 3.90
CA LEU A 387 29.43 -15.18 3.02
C LEU A 387 29.72 -13.76 3.51
N GLY A 388 28.76 -13.13 4.19
CA GLY A 388 28.85 -11.75 4.66
C GLY A 388 29.33 -11.57 6.09
N THR A 389 29.71 -12.64 6.79
CA THR A 389 30.18 -12.57 8.19
C THR A 389 31.63 -12.09 8.28
N LEU A 390 31.97 -11.46 9.41
CA LEU A 390 33.32 -10.96 9.66
C LEU A 390 34.39 -12.09 9.59
N ASP A 391 34.06 -13.28 10.11
CA ASP A 391 34.98 -14.42 10.16
C ASP A 391 35.31 -14.96 8.76
N ASN A 392 34.36 -14.90 7.81
CA ASN A 392 34.53 -15.42 6.47
C ASN A 392 34.96 -14.37 5.43
N ALA A 393 34.84 -13.09 5.75
CA ALA A 393 35.05 -11.99 4.81
C ALA A 393 36.42 -12.03 4.10
N ASN A 394 37.49 -12.40 4.79
CA ASN A 394 38.84 -12.49 4.20
C ASN A 394 38.93 -13.62 3.17
N VAL A 395 38.32 -14.77 3.45
CA VAL A 395 38.28 -15.92 2.53
C VAL A 395 37.48 -15.56 1.29
N VAL A 396 36.26 -15.00 1.50
CA VAL A 396 35.37 -14.59 0.39
C VAL A 396 36.04 -13.49 -0.46
N ARG A 397 36.70 -12.51 0.16
CA ARG A 397 37.47 -11.48 -0.56
C ARG A 397 38.58 -12.08 -1.44
N SER A 398 39.23 -13.16 -0.99
CA SER A 398 40.27 -13.80 -1.78
C SER A 398 39.72 -14.40 -3.09
N TRP A 399 38.48 -14.83 -3.12
CA TRP A 399 37.82 -15.38 -4.31
C TRP A 399 37.66 -14.34 -5.43
N LEU A 400 37.55 -13.06 -5.11
CA LEU A 400 37.38 -11.97 -6.08
C LEU A 400 38.60 -11.86 -7.02
N SER A 401 39.74 -12.48 -6.67
CA SER A 401 40.94 -12.54 -7.50
C SER A 401 40.95 -13.71 -8.49
N ASP A 402 39.96 -14.60 -8.41
CA ASP A 402 39.86 -15.72 -9.37
C ASP A 402 39.51 -15.22 -10.77
N THR A 403 39.79 -16.00 -11.78
CA THR A 403 39.60 -15.63 -13.21
C THR A 403 38.14 -15.36 -13.55
N ASP A 404 37.20 -15.98 -12.81
CA ASP A 404 35.77 -15.78 -12.95
C ASP A 404 35.20 -14.73 -11.96
N GLY A 405 36.07 -14.03 -11.22
CA GLY A 405 35.67 -13.07 -10.20
C GLY A 405 35.13 -13.71 -8.92
N GLY A 406 35.34 -15.00 -8.69
CA GLY A 406 34.96 -15.73 -7.49
C GLY A 406 33.54 -16.30 -7.53
N PHE A 407 32.83 -16.14 -8.64
CA PHE A 407 31.44 -16.58 -8.75
C PHE A 407 31.28 -18.10 -8.62
N GLY A 408 32.19 -18.89 -9.25
CA GLY A 408 32.15 -20.34 -9.16
C GLY A 408 32.25 -20.85 -7.72
N LYS A 409 33.22 -20.32 -6.94
CA LYS A 409 33.34 -20.66 -5.50
C LYS A 409 32.14 -20.23 -4.69
N ALA A 410 31.63 -19.02 -4.93
CA ALA A 410 30.47 -18.52 -4.20
C ALA A 410 29.24 -19.41 -4.47
N PHE A 411 28.94 -19.76 -5.74
CA PHE A 411 27.81 -20.62 -6.04
C PHE A 411 27.99 -22.05 -5.54
N GLN A 412 29.22 -22.58 -5.53
CA GLN A 412 29.51 -23.87 -4.88
C GLN A 412 29.18 -23.79 -3.38
N GLN A 413 29.67 -22.75 -2.67
CA GLN A 413 29.38 -22.55 -1.24
C GLN A 413 27.88 -22.40 -0.98
N LEU A 414 27.20 -21.58 -1.77
CA LEU A 414 25.76 -21.35 -1.64
C LEU A 414 24.93 -22.62 -1.89
N GLN A 415 25.34 -23.43 -2.85
CA GLN A 415 24.61 -24.66 -3.20
C GLN A 415 24.82 -25.78 -2.19
N SER A 416 26.07 -26.11 -1.87
CA SER A 416 26.42 -27.33 -1.13
C SER A 416 27.41 -27.13 0.04
N GLY A 417 27.93 -25.93 0.21
CA GLY A 417 28.90 -25.65 1.26
C GLY A 417 30.29 -26.18 0.98
N GLY A 418 31.10 -26.34 2.02
CA GLY A 418 32.40 -27.02 2.02
C GLY A 418 33.63 -26.12 1.75
N LEU A 419 33.43 -24.85 1.38
CA LEU A 419 34.53 -23.88 1.23
C LEU A 419 34.71 -23.00 2.48
N LEU A 420 33.67 -22.86 3.26
CA LEU A 420 33.65 -22.13 4.54
C LEU A 420 33.24 -23.11 5.66
N PRO A 421 33.70 -22.87 6.91
CA PRO A 421 33.42 -23.77 8.04
C PRO A 421 32.00 -23.59 8.62
N THR A 422 31.03 -23.18 7.83
CA THR A 422 29.67 -22.79 8.19
C THR A 422 28.65 -23.66 7.45
N HIS A 423 27.40 -23.65 7.96
CA HIS A 423 26.31 -24.49 7.47
C HIS A 423 25.12 -23.62 7.02
N GLU A 424 25.31 -22.82 5.97
CA GLU A 424 24.30 -21.90 5.44
C GLU A 424 24.04 -22.13 3.93
N SER A 425 24.49 -23.28 3.38
CA SER A 425 24.17 -23.66 2.00
C SER A 425 22.69 -24.05 1.85
N VAL A 426 22.18 -24.06 0.61
CA VAL A 426 20.81 -24.53 0.33
C VAL A 426 20.61 -25.98 0.84
N VAL A 427 21.61 -26.85 0.75
CA VAL A 427 21.55 -28.21 1.29
C VAL A 427 21.37 -28.20 2.80
N ASP A 428 22.14 -27.40 3.52
CA ASP A 428 22.05 -27.28 4.99
C ASP A 428 20.67 -26.75 5.42
N VAL A 429 20.14 -25.78 4.66
CA VAL A 429 18.81 -25.21 4.91
C VAL A 429 17.71 -26.25 4.69
N ILE A 430 17.80 -27.07 3.64
CA ILE A 430 16.86 -28.18 3.40
C ILE A 430 16.91 -29.20 4.56
N ASP A 431 18.06 -29.46 5.14
CA ASP A 431 18.14 -30.36 6.30
C ASP A 431 17.52 -29.73 7.56
N ARG A 432 17.59 -28.40 7.72
CA ARG A 432 16.81 -27.69 8.75
C ARG A 432 15.30 -27.82 8.50
N PHE A 433 14.85 -27.72 7.25
CA PHE A 433 13.44 -27.91 6.89
C PHE A 433 12.93 -29.31 7.33
N LYS A 434 13.69 -30.36 7.04
CA LYS A 434 13.34 -31.74 7.47
C LYS A 434 13.22 -31.85 8.99
N TYR A 435 14.14 -31.24 9.76
CA TYR A 435 14.06 -31.21 11.21
C TYR A 435 12.78 -30.54 11.71
N HIS A 436 12.50 -29.34 11.20
CA HIS A 436 11.33 -28.58 11.65
C HIS A 436 9.99 -29.18 11.14
N ALA A 437 9.98 -29.89 10.03
CA ALA A 437 8.83 -30.65 9.58
C ALA A 437 8.48 -31.78 10.54
N GLN A 438 9.49 -32.46 11.12
CA GLN A 438 9.28 -33.46 12.18
C GLN A 438 8.71 -32.80 13.45
N VAL A 439 9.21 -31.63 13.85
CA VAL A 439 8.67 -30.85 14.98
C VAL A 439 7.22 -30.49 14.74
N ALA A 440 6.88 -29.91 13.57
CA ALA A 440 5.52 -29.55 13.22
C ALA A 440 4.59 -30.75 13.27
N THR A 441 4.98 -31.87 12.65
CA THR A 441 4.21 -33.13 12.63
C THR A 441 3.98 -33.67 14.03
N ALA A 442 4.99 -33.64 14.90
CA ALA A 442 4.87 -34.14 16.28
C ALA A 442 3.88 -33.31 17.13
N HIS A 443 3.60 -32.07 16.73
CA HIS A 443 2.65 -31.19 17.41
C HIS A 443 1.31 -31.05 16.66
N GLY A 444 1.13 -31.74 15.52
CA GLY A 444 -0.08 -31.63 14.70
C GLY A 444 -0.23 -30.30 13.97
N LEU A 445 0.88 -29.57 13.75
CA LEU A 445 0.91 -28.26 13.10
C LEU A 445 1.37 -28.37 11.64
N LYS A 446 0.97 -27.39 10.79
CA LYS A 446 1.54 -27.23 9.46
C LYS A 446 2.85 -26.45 9.56
N LEU A 447 3.86 -26.87 8.80
CA LEU A 447 5.10 -26.12 8.67
C LEU A 447 4.96 -25.05 7.56
N VAL A 448 5.23 -23.79 7.89
CA VAL A 448 5.28 -22.66 6.95
C VAL A 448 6.61 -21.91 7.06
N ALA A 449 7.02 -21.21 6.00
CA ALA A 449 8.13 -20.26 6.07
C ALA A 449 7.56 -18.84 6.10
N TYR A 450 7.86 -18.10 7.18
CA TYR A 450 7.42 -16.71 7.29
C TYR A 450 8.28 -15.78 6.41
N GLU A 451 9.55 -16.12 6.18
CA GLU A 451 10.50 -15.44 5.32
C GLU A 451 11.51 -16.43 4.76
N GLY A 452 12.02 -16.16 3.55
CA GLY A 452 13.10 -16.98 3.00
C GLY A 452 13.64 -16.42 1.69
N GLY A 453 14.71 -17.06 1.22
CA GLY A 453 15.46 -16.67 0.05
C GLY A 453 16.95 -16.53 0.35
N GLN A 454 17.68 -15.78 -0.46
CA GLN A 454 19.09 -15.51 -0.22
C GLN A 454 19.31 -14.48 0.91
N HIS A 455 20.39 -14.61 1.66
CA HIS A 455 20.80 -13.71 2.75
C HIS A 455 22.22 -13.13 2.50
N LEU A 456 22.48 -12.72 1.25
CA LEU A 456 23.78 -12.17 0.85
C LEU A 456 23.89 -10.69 1.25
N VAL A 457 24.37 -10.45 2.44
CA VAL A 457 24.60 -9.11 3.00
C VAL A 457 25.79 -9.12 3.91
N GLY A 458 26.61 -8.07 3.87
CA GLY A 458 27.69 -7.86 4.84
C GLY A 458 27.12 -7.46 6.19
N ILE A 459 27.64 -8.03 7.27
CA ILE A 459 27.28 -7.69 8.66
C ILE A 459 28.52 -7.32 9.47
N SER A 460 28.32 -6.66 10.62
CA SER A 460 29.41 -6.31 11.56
C SER A 460 30.57 -5.50 10.94
N GLY A 461 30.22 -4.54 10.08
CA GLY A 461 31.18 -3.65 9.41
C GLY A 461 31.49 -4.04 7.95
N ILE A 462 31.20 -5.28 7.52
CA ILE A 462 31.42 -5.75 6.15
C ILE A 462 30.47 -5.07 5.17
N GLU A 463 29.30 -4.61 5.61
CA GLU A 463 28.34 -3.82 4.81
C GLU A 463 28.97 -2.52 4.26
N ASN A 464 30.04 -2.02 4.88
CA ASN A 464 30.77 -0.84 4.42
C ASN A 464 31.91 -1.17 3.42
N ASP A 465 32.15 -2.45 3.12
CA ASP A 465 33.07 -2.89 2.07
C ASP A 465 32.35 -2.89 0.71
N SER A 466 32.60 -1.86 -0.08
CA SER A 466 31.98 -1.70 -1.41
C SER A 466 32.30 -2.84 -2.38
N LYS A 467 33.48 -3.50 -2.28
CA LYS A 467 33.81 -4.64 -3.14
C LYS A 467 32.95 -5.84 -2.80
N MET A 468 32.76 -6.11 -1.51
CA MET A 468 31.87 -7.19 -1.06
C MET A 468 30.42 -6.90 -1.41
N THR A 469 29.95 -5.67 -1.18
CA THR A 469 28.59 -5.25 -1.58
C THR A 469 28.36 -5.44 -3.08
N ASN A 470 29.28 -4.99 -3.92
CA ASN A 470 29.19 -5.15 -5.39
C ASN A 470 29.20 -6.63 -5.80
N PHE A 471 29.99 -7.45 -5.13
CA PHE A 471 30.04 -8.88 -5.38
C PHE A 471 28.72 -9.57 -5.04
N PHE A 472 28.14 -9.28 -3.87
CA PHE A 472 26.85 -9.83 -3.47
C PHE A 472 25.71 -9.37 -4.37
N THR A 473 25.71 -8.10 -4.77
CA THR A 473 24.75 -7.58 -5.76
C THR A 473 24.88 -8.31 -7.11
N ALA A 474 26.12 -8.54 -7.57
CA ALA A 474 26.37 -9.26 -8.82
C ALA A 474 25.91 -10.72 -8.74
N LEU A 475 26.16 -11.42 -7.61
CA LEU A 475 25.67 -12.79 -7.38
C LEU A 475 24.14 -12.88 -7.51
N ASN A 476 23.42 -11.89 -6.96
CA ASN A 476 21.97 -11.86 -7.00
C ASN A 476 21.37 -11.71 -8.40
N ARG A 477 22.11 -11.10 -9.32
CA ARG A 477 21.68 -10.85 -10.71
C ARG A 477 22.03 -11.99 -11.68
N ARG A 478 22.76 -13.00 -11.23
CA ARG A 478 23.19 -14.11 -12.08
C ARG A 478 22.12 -15.20 -12.22
N PRO A 479 22.03 -15.87 -13.39
CA PRO A 479 21.05 -16.96 -13.60
C PRO A 479 21.18 -18.12 -12.60
N GLU A 480 22.39 -18.38 -12.08
CA GLU A 480 22.66 -19.43 -11.10
C GLU A 480 21.88 -19.20 -9.78
N MET A 481 21.59 -17.93 -9.43
CA MET A 481 20.74 -17.61 -8.28
C MET A 481 19.34 -18.21 -8.44
N GLY A 482 18.74 -18.13 -9.63
CA GLY A 482 17.44 -18.74 -9.90
C GLY A 482 17.45 -20.28 -9.75
N GLN A 483 18.59 -20.93 -10.04
CA GLN A 483 18.74 -22.37 -9.82
C GLN A 483 18.76 -22.72 -8.32
N LEU A 484 19.41 -21.89 -7.50
CA LEU A 484 19.40 -22.05 -6.03
C LEU A 484 17.99 -21.88 -5.46
N TYR A 485 17.25 -20.89 -5.94
CA TYR A 485 15.83 -20.69 -5.56
C TYR A 485 14.98 -21.91 -5.93
N LYS A 486 15.14 -22.44 -7.13
CA LYS A 486 14.44 -23.67 -7.53
C LYS A 486 14.77 -24.82 -6.58
N GLN A 487 16.05 -25.04 -6.28
CA GLN A 487 16.48 -26.12 -5.36
C GLN A 487 15.91 -25.91 -3.96
N LEU A 488 15.90 -24.68 -3.44
CA LEU A 488 15.35 -24.34 -2.13
C LEU A 488 13.86 -24.67 -2.03
N LEU A 489 13.07 -24.23 -3.01
CA LEU A 489 11.62 -24.40 -3.04
C LEU A 489 11.20 -25.87 -3.22
N GLU A 490 11.90 -26.60 -4.08
CA GLU A 490 11.70 -28.05 -4.23
C GLU A 490 12.06 -28.79 -2.93
N GLY A 491 13.16 -28.42 -2.29
CA GLY A 491 13.57 -28.97 -1.00
C GLY A 491 12.58 -28.66 0.11
N TRP A 492 11.99 -27.46 0.12
CA TRP A 492 10.91 -27.07 1.04
C TRP A 492 9.69 -27.99 0.91
N LYS A 493 9.19 -28.15 -0.30
CA LYS A 493 8.05 -29.02 -0.60
C LYS A 493 8.33 -30.48 -0.22
N GLN A 494 9.51 -30.99 -0.60
CA GLN A 494 9.92 -32.39 -0.30
C GLN A 494 10.10 -32.63 1.21
N ALA A 495 10.51 -31.63 1.97
CA ALA A 495 10.62 -31.72 3.43
C ALA A 495 9.27 -31.75 4.14
N GLY A 496 8.17 -31.44 3.47
CA GLY A 496 6.81 -31.40 4.03
C GLY A 496 6.36 -29.99 4.44
N GLY A 497 7.08 -28.95 4.03
CA GLY A 497 6.64 -27.56 4.20
C GLY A 497 5.42 -27.26 3.31
N THR A 498 4.59 -26.33 3.75
CA THR A 498 3.43 -25.85 2.99
C THR A 498 3.73 -24.47 2.40
N LEU A 499 3.11 -23.40 2.90
CA LEU A 499 3.36 -22.03 2.42
C LEU A 499 4.82 -21.62 2.64
N PHE A 500 5.45 -21.07 1.60
CA PHE A 500 6.77 -20.42 1.67
C PHE A 500 6.65 -18.97 1.24
N ASN A 501 7.00 -18.02 2.12
CA ASN A 501 7.05 -16.60 1.77
C ASN A 501 8.45 -16.19 1.35
N GLN A 502 8.57 -15.59 0.16
CA GLN A 502 9.76 -14.87 -0.28
C GLN A 502 9.89 -13.56 0.51
N PHE A 503 11.07 -13.23 0.97
CA PHE A 503 11.41 -11.92 1.54
C PHE A 503 12.30 -11.14 0.55
N VAL A 504 11.88 -10.06 -0.08
CA VAL A 504 10.58 -9.42 -0.21
C VAL A 504 10.22 -9.27 -1.71
N ASP A 505 9.14 -8.56 -2.06
CA ASP A 505 8.71 -8.34 -3.45
C ASP A 505 9.68 -7.44 -4.23
N VAL A 506 9.78 -6.17 -3.85
CA VAL A 506 10.62 -5.17 -4.51
C VAL A 506 11.52 -4.47 -3.48
N TYR A 507 12.82 -4.52 -3.72
CA TYR A 507 13.81 -3.85 -2.88
C TYR A 507 15.10 -3.61 -3.67
N ALA A 508 15.56 -2.36 -3.73
CA ALA A 508 16.79 -2.00 -4.43
C ALA A 508 18.02 -2.65 -3.78
N SER A 509 18.88 -3.25 -4.59
CA SER A 509 20.13 -3.84 -4.11
C SER A 509 21.08 -2.79 -3.56
N GLY A 510 21.70 -3.08 -2.42
CA GLY A 510 22.63 -2.16 -1.77
C GLY A 510 23.44 -2.80 -0.65
N LYS A 511 24.11 -1.99 0.13
CA LYS A 511 24.92 -2.45 1.26
C LYS A 511 24.08 -3.12 2.39
N TRP A 512 22.79 -2.89 2.39
CA TRP A 512 21.84 -3.47 3.33
C TRP A 512 21.21 -4.77 2.82
N GLY A 513 21.68 -5.29 1.70
CA GLY A 513 21.25 -6.53 1.09
C GLY A 513 20.59 -6.34 -0.27
N SER A 514 20.18 -7.45 -0.88
CA SER A 514 19.49 -7.53 -2.17
C SER A 514 18.20 -8.35 -2.01
N TRP A 515 17.34 -7.94 -1.11
CA TRP A 515 16.21 -8.73 -0.60
C TRP A 515 15.10 -8.92 -1.62
N GLY A 516 14.84 -7.90 -2.46
CA GLY A 516 13.75 -7.94 -3.43
C GLY A 516 13.83 -9.11 -4.40
N ALA A 517 12.73 -9.72 -4.69
CA ALA A 517 12.59 -10.56 -5.87
C ALA A 517 12.87 -9.72 -7.13
N LEU A 518 12.41 -8.47 -7.13
CA LEU A 518 12.73 -7.41 -8.10
C LEU A 518 13.45 -6.24 -7.41
N GLU A 519 14.19 -5.41 -8.16
CA GLU A 519 14.90 -4.25 -7.62
C GLU A 519 14.10 -2.94 -7.73
N LYS A 520 13.13 -2.87 -8.65
CA LYS A 520 12.21 -1.74 -8.84
C LYS A 520 10.87 -2.21 -9.41
N VAL A 521 9.83 -1.40 -9.22
CA VAL A 521 8.44 -1.78 -9.52
C VAL A 521 8.19 -2.10 -10.99
N ASP A 522 8.82 -1.39 -11.92
CA ASP A 522 8.69 -1.57 -13.38
C ASP A 522 9.63 -2.65 -13.95
N GLN A 523 10.34 -3.39 -13.10
CA GLN A 523 11.19 -4.49 -13.54
C GLN A 523 10.33 -5.74 -13.78
N VAL A 524 10.38 -6.28 -14.98
CA VAL A 524 9.54 -7.41 -15.41
C VAL A 524 10.16 -8.78 -15.17
N SER A 525 11.45 -8.87 -14.86
CA SER A 525 12.20 -10.14 -14.75
C SER A 525 13.44 -9.98 -13.89
N SER A 526 13.75 -11.00 -13.13
CA SER A 526 15.03 -11.25 -12.47
C SER A 526 15.22 -12.75 -12.27
N ALA A 527 16.45 -13.19 -12.04
CA ALA A 527 16.72 -14.62 -11.78
C ALA A 527 15.89 -15.19 -10.61
N LYS A 528 15.69 -14.38 -9.55
CA LYS A 528 14.87 -14.73 -8.38
C LYS A 528 13.39 -14.76 -8.72
N TYR A 529 12.87 -13.68 -9.28
CA TYR A 529 11.45 -13.54 -9.61
C TYR A 529 11.00 -14.61 -10.62
N ASP A 530 11.80 -14.85 -11.67
CA ASP A 530 11.50 -15.85 -12.69
C ASP A 530 11.47 -17.27 -12.09
N ALA A 531 12.34 -17.57 -11.12
CA ALA A 531 12.31 -18.85 -10.41
C ALA A 531 11.05 -19.02 -9.55
N LEU A 532 10.61 -17.96 -8.85
CA LEU A 532 9.36 -17.96 -8.09
C LEU A 532 8.16 -18.15 -9.02
N MET A 533 8.08 -17.38 -10.12
CA MET A 533 6.99 -17.49 -11.09
C MET A 533 6.96 -18.86 -11.77
N ASN A 534 8.14 -19.41 -12.12
CA ASN A 534 8.21 -20.77 -12.66
C ASN A 534 7.68 -21.81 -11.66
N PHE A 535 8.08 -21.69 -10.38
CA PHE A 535 7.58 -22.58 -9.34
C PHE A 535 6.06 -22.49 -9.18
N ILE A 536 5.49 -21.31 -9.09
CA ILE A 536 4.05 -21.08 -9.03
C ILE A 536 3.35 -21.69 -10.27
N ASN A 537 3.90 -21.47 -11.47
CA ASN A 537 3.31 -21.96 -12.73
C ASN A 537 3.38 -23.47 -12.92
N THR A 538 4.30 -24.16 -12.24
CA THR A 538 4.51 -25.61 -12.37
C THR A 538 3.99 -26.43 -11.19
N HIS A 539 3.62 -25.76 -10.08
CA HIS A 539 3.14 -26.44 -8.88
C HIS A 539 1.80 -25.85 -8.42
N ASP A 540 0.78 -26.67 -8.44
CA ASP A 540 -0.47 -26.37 -7.75
C ASP A 540 -0.23 -26.33 -6.25
N ARG A 541 -1.09 -25.59 -5.52
CA ARG A 541 -1.09 -25.58 -4.05
C ARG A 541 -1.34 -27.02 -3.53
N TRP A 542 -0.42 -27.56 -2.76
CA TRP A 542 -0.44 -28.95 -2.27
C TRP A 542 -0.97 -29.11 -0.84
N TRP A 543 -1.51 -28.05 -0.27
CA TRP A 543 -2.21 -28.07 1.02
C TRP A 543 -3.63 -27.54 0.85
N ASN A 544 -4.52 -27.98 1.76
CA ASN A 544 -5.92 -27.60 1.71
C ASN A 544 -6.12 -26.20 2.31
N GLU A 545 -6.33 -25.21 1.47
CA GLU A 545 -6.70 -23.84 1.81
C GLU A 545 -7.57 -23.26 0.68
N PRO A 546 -8.73 -22.65 1.00
CA PRO A 546 -9.59 -22.04 0.00
C PRO A 546 -8.84 -20.97 -0.81
N ILE A 547 -9.23 -20.82 -2.04
CA ILE A 547 -8.71 -19.81 -2.95
C ILE A 547 -9.87 -18.88 -3.28
N SER A 548 -9.61 -17.55 -3.29
CA SER A 548 -10.62 -16.56 -3.65
C SER A 548 -11.09 -16.75 -5.08
N ALA A 549 -12.37 -16.47 -5.31
CA ALA A 549 -12.91 -16.30 -6.66
C ALA A 549 -12.47 -14.98 -7.29
N THR A 550 -12.12 -13.98 -6.46
CA THR A 550 -11.61 -12.69 -6.91
C THR A 550 -10.22 -12.87 -7.52
N GLN A 551 -10.03 -12.38 -8.73
CA GLN A 551 -8.77 -12.40 -9.45
C GLN A 551 -8.46 -11.04 -10.03
N VAL A 552 -7.20 -10.65 -10.01
CA VAL A 552 -6.71 -9.52 -10.80
C VAL A 552 -6.62 -9.94 -12.25
N GLY A 553 -7.26 -9.18 -13.11
CA GLY A 553 -7.21 -9.33 -14.55
C GLY A 553 -5.98 -8.69 -15.18
N SER A 554 -6.17 -8.14 -16.36
CA SER A 554 -5.12 -7.46 -17.11
C SER A 554 -5.07 -5.97 -16.79
N PHE A 555 -3.85 -5.43 -16.76
CA PHE A 555 -3.61 -4.00 -16.91
C PHE A 555 -3.19 -3.71 -18.33
N GLN A 556 -3.93 -2.86 -19.05
CA GLN A 556 -3.65 -2.52 -20.44
C GLN A 556 -3.63 -1.00 -20.62
N ARG A 557 -2.63 -0.50 -21.34
CA ARG A 557 -2.59 0.88 -21.83
C ARG A 557 -2.60 0.88 -23.34
N GLY A 558 -3.53 1.63 -23.92
CA GLY A 558 -3.58 1.90 -25.35
C GLY A 558 -2.53 2.92 -25.81
N THR A 559 -2.79 3.51 -26.98
CA THR A 559 -1.93 4.48 -27.65
C THR A 559 -2.73 5.74 -27.99
N ALA A 560 -2.11 6.71 -28.65
CA ALA A 560 -2.81 7.89 -29.16
C ALA A 560 -3.63 7.63 -30.45
N ALA A 561 -3.76 6.38 -30.88
CA ALA A 561 -4.58 5.99 -32.03
C ALA A 561 -5.76 5.16 -31.55
N SER A 562 -6.84 5.11 -32.33
CA SER A 562 -8.02 4.30 -32.00
C SER A 562 -7.66 2.84 -31.73
N ASN A 563 -7.99 2.36 -30.55
CA ASN A 563 -7.69 1.04 -30.04
C ASN A 563 -8.95 0.22 -29.78
N THR A 564 -8.79 -1.09 -29.67
CA THR A 564 -9.77 -1.96 -29.01
C THR A 564 -9.06 -2.72 -27.91
N LEU A 565 -9.43 -2.43 -26.66
CA LEU A 565 -8.92 -3.11 -25.48
C LEU A 565 -9.98 -4.08 -24.96
N ASN A 566 -9.57 -5.32 -24.74
CA ASN A 566 -10.45 -6.35 -24.23
C ASN A 566 -9.92 -6.84 -22.89
N GLY A 567 -10.75 -6.78 -21.89
CA GLY A 567 -10.51 -7.39 -20.59
C GLY A 567 -10.66 -8.91 -20.63
N THR A 568 -10.71 -9.49 -19.48
CA THR A 568 -10.74 -10.94 -19.22
C THR A 568 -12.04 -11.33 -18.49
N ASN A 569 -12.03 -12.41 -17.74
CA ASN A 569 -13.10 -12.75 -16.80
C ASN A 569 -12.79 -12.30 -15.36
N ASN A 570 -11.84 -11.41 -15.19
CA ASN A 570 -11.31 -10.96 -13.89
C ASN A 570 -11.32 -9.44 -13.83
N ASN A 571 -10.99 -8.88 -12.67
CA ASN A 571 -10.97 -7.42 -12.45
C ASN A 571 -9.86 -6.75 -13.26
N ASP A 572 -10.20 -6.14 -14.36
CA ASP A 572 -9.30 -5.53 -15.33
C ASP A 572 -9.12 -4.01 -15.10
N THR A 573 -8.02 -3.46 -15.58
CA THR A 573 -7.81 -2.01 -15.68
C THR A 573 -7.37 -1.66 -17.09
N LEU A 574 -8.24 -0.96 -17.84
CA LEU A 574 -8.04 -0.61 -19.24
C LEU A 574 -7.99 0.90 -19.40
N LEU A 575 -6.88 1.45 -19.89
CA LEU A 575 -6.68 2.87 -20.17
C LEU A 575 -6.34 3.06 -21.65
N SER A 576 -7.09 3.85 -22.40
CA SER A 576 -6.93 3.86 -23.85
C SER A 576 -6.06 4.98 -24.42
N LYS A 577 -5.83 6.06 -23.67
CA LYS A 577 -5.10 7.28 -24.02
C LYS A 577 -5.85 8.20 -24.98
N GLY A 578 -5.70 8.05 -26.29
CA GLY A 578 -6.32 8.96 -27.24
C GLY A 578 -6.75 8.25 -28.52
N GLY A 579 -7.60 8.91 -29.28
CA GLY A 579 -8.29 8.31 -30.41
C GLY A 579 -9.72 7.97 -30.04
N SER A 580 -10.51 7.44 -30.97
CA SER A 580 -11.84 6.92 -30.65
C SER A 580 -11.72 5.43 -30.40
N ASP A 581 -11.82 5.06 -29.13
CA ASP A 581 -11.45 3.75 -28.60
C ASP A 581 -12.67 2.89 -28.24
N ARG A 582 -12.46 1.59 -28.16
CA ARG A 582 -13.45 0.64 -27.65
C ARG A 582 -12.84 -0.20 -26.53
N LEU A 583 -13.41 -0.10 -25.33
CA LEU A 583 -12.99 -0.82 -24.15
C LEU A 583 -14.09 -1.78 -23.71
N LEU A 584 -13.74 -3.05 -23.47
CA LEU A 584 -14.64 -4.10 -23.01
C LEU A 584 -14.07 -4.70 -21.72
N GLY A 585 -14.74 -4.51 -20.59
CA GLY A 585 -14.32 -5.07 -19.30
C GLY A 585 -14.51 -6.58 -19.27
N GLY A 586 -15.73 -7.04 -19.38
CA GLY A 586 -16.06 -8.47 -19.42
C GLY A 586 -16.78 -8.99 -18.21
N LEU A 587 -16.16 -9.90 -17.45
CA LEU A 587 -16.62 -10.32 -16.13
C LEU A 587 -15.65 -9.78 -15.09
N GLY A 588 -16.14 -9.32 -13.95
CA GLY A 588 -15.29 -8.86 -12.89
C GLY A 588 -15.70 -7.48 -12.39
N ARG A 589 -14.82 -6.84 -11.63
CA ARG A 589 -14.95 -5.43 -11.26
C ARG A 589 -13.91 -4.66 -12.03
N ASP A 590 -14.33 -4.08 -13.14
CA ASP A 590 -13.42 -3.51 -14.11
C ASP A 590 -13.26 -1.99 -13.92
N ARG A 591 -12.12 -1.47 -14.34
CA ARG A 591 -11.80 -0.05 -14.37
C ARG A 591 -11.45 0.33 -15.81
N LEU A 592 -12.31 1.11 -16.46
CA LEU A 592 -12.18 1.50 -17.86
C LEU A 592 -12.07 3.01 -17.98
N HIS A 593 -11.07 3.51 -18.70
CA HIS A 593 -10.89 4.95 -18.97
C HIS A 593 -10.58 5.22 -20.45
N GLY A 594 -11.43 6.06 -21.10
CA GLY A 594 -11.27 6.46 -22.51
C GLY A 594 -10.19 7.51 -22.73
N GLU A 595 -9.88 8.34 -21.73
CA GLU A 595 -8.94 9.46 -21.75
C GLU A 595 -9.34 10.56 -22.75
N SER A 596 -8.99 10.48 -24.01
CA SER A 596 -9.35 11.53 -24.98
C SER A 596 -9.78 10.98 -26.34
N GLY A 597 -10.94 11.40 -26.79
CA GLY A 597 -11.55 10.92 -28.04
C GLY A 597 -13.05 10.76 -27.86
N ASN A 598 -13.73 10.15 -28.81
CA ASN A 598 -15.12 9.74 -28.65
C ASN A 598 -15.13 8.22 -28.46
N ASP A 599 -15.22 7.80 -27.22
CA ASP A 599 -14.93 6.44 -26.82
C ASP A 599 -16.21 5.62 -26.55
N SER A 600 -16.09 4.30 -26.58
CA SER A 600 -17.17 3.36 -26.22
C SER A 600 -16.66 2.40 -25.16
N LEU A 601 -17.18 2.51 -23.94
CA LEU A 601 -16.82 1.72 -22.79
C LEU A 601 -17.99 0.81 -22.41
N GLU A 602 -17.73 -0.48 -22.23
CA GLU A 602 -18.68 -1.51 -21.83
C GLU A 602 -18.10 -2.26 -20.63
N GLY A 603 -18.70 -2.10 -19.42
CA GLY A 603 -18.25 -2.73 -18.18
C GLY A 603 -18.50 -4.24 -18.22
N GLY A 604 -19.75 -4.64 -18.34
CA GLY A 604 -20.15 -6.04 -18.47
C GLY A 604 -20.83 -6.61 -17.24
N LEU A 605 -20.29 -7.69 -16.63
CA LEU A 605 -20.82 -8.25 -15.40
C LEU A 605 -19.92 -7.88 -14.22
N GLY A 606 -20.45 -7.21 -13.23
CA GLY A 606 -19.75 -6.86 -12.02
C GLY A 606 -19.98 -5.40 -11.63
N ASP A 607 -19.42 -4.96 -10.52
CA ASP A 607 -19.54 -3.56 -10.09
C ASP A 607 -18.37 -2.77 -10.71
N ASP A 608 -18.62 -2.11 -11.85
CA ASP A 608 -17.60 -1.52 -12.70
C ASP A 608 -17.42 -0.01 -12.49
N ARG A 609 -16.26 0.51 -12.92
CA ARG A 609 -15.99 1.95 -12.95
C ARG A 609 -15.58 2.38 -14.35
N LEU A 610 -16.38 3.26 -14.95
CA LEU A 610 -16.20 3.75 -16.30
C LEU A 610 -15.99 5.26 -16.26
N ALA A 611 -14.92 5.74 -16.90
CA ALA A 611 -14.67 7.16 -17.11
C ALA A 611 -14.43 7.41 -18.61
N GLY A 612 -15.24 8.27 -19.24
CA GLY A 612 -15.07 8.63 -20.66
C GLY A 612 -13.84 9.49 -20.88
N GLY A 613 -13.77 10.62 -20.21
CA GLY A 613 -12.63 11.55 -20.26
C GLY A 613 -12.95 12.80 -21.07
N TYR A 614 -12.20 13.07 -22.13
CA TYR A 614 -12.48 14.19 -23.06
C TYR A 614 -13.10 13.67 -24.33
N GLY A 615 -14.28 14.15 -24.71
CA GLY A 615 -14.94 13.79 -25.96
C GLY A 615 -16.42 13.54 -25.75
N ASN A 616 -17.10 13.00 -26.74
CA ASN A 616 -18.50 12.59 -26.58
C ASN A 616 -18.55 11.06 -26.51
N ASP A 617 -18.68 10.54 -25.31
CA ASP A 617 -18.45 9.14 -25.00
C ASP A 617 -19.74 8.35 -24.80
N LEU A 618 -19.66 7.05 -24.99
CA LEU A 618 -20.73 6.10 -24.68
C LEU A 618 -20.25 5.15 -23.57
N LEU A 619 -20.88 5.23 -22.40
CA LEU A 619 -20.58 4.42 -21.24
C LEU A 619 -21.74 3.50 -20.92
N LEU A 620 -21.51 2.19 -20.93
CA LEU A 620 -22.46 1.13 -20.61
C LEU A 620 -21.92 0.33 -19.41
N GLY A 621 -22.60 0.41 -18.25
CA GLY A 621 -22.24 -0.37 -17.04
C GLY A 621 -22.66 -1.83 -17.21
N ASP A 622 -23.83 -2.07 -17.80
CA ASP A 622 -24.49 -3.36 -17.99
C ASP A 622 -25.05 -3.98 -16.70
N MET A 623 -24.46 -5.01 -16.09
CA MET A 623 -24.99 -5.67 -14.90
C MET A 623 -24.06 -5.44 -13.70
N GLY A 624 -24.56 -4.80 -12.64
CA GLY A 624 -23.80 -4.53 -11.44
C GLY A 624 -24.22 -3.24 -10.78
N ASN A 625 -23.47 -2.79 -9.76
CA ASN A 625 -23.66 -1.46 -9.20
C ASN A 625 -22.53 -0.57 -9.68
N ASP A 626 -22.75 0.08 -10.81
CA ASP A 626 -21.68 0.69 -11.58
C ASP A 626 -21.48 2.18 -11.25
N ILE A 627 -20.30 2.68 -11.54
CA ILE A 627 -19.95 4.08 -11.40
C ILE A 627 -19.53 4.63 -12.75
N LEU A 628 -20.28 5.62 -13.23
CA LEU A 628 -20.09 6.22 -14.54
C LEU A 628 -19.73 7.71 -14.38
N LEU A 629 -18.61 8.11 -14.97
CA LEU A 629 -18.11 9.48 -15.09
C LEU A 629 -17.95 9.80 -16.58
N GLY A 630 -18.82 10.64 -17.14
CA GLY A 630 -18.71 11.03 -18.57
C GLY A 630 -17.42 11.78 -18.84
N GLY A 631 -17.20 12.85 -18.08
CA GLY A 631 -16.03 13.71 -18.21
C GLY A 631 -16.39 15.01 -18.93
N ALA A 632 -15.55 15.43 -19.87
CA ALA A 632 -15.75 16.64 -20.63
C ALA A 632 -16.34 16.32 -22.02
N GLY A 633 -17.56 16.79 -22.28
CA GLY A 633 -18.25 16.56 -23.53
C GLY A 633 -19.72 16.30 -23.35
N ASN A 634 -20.41 15.81 -24.39
CA ASN A 634 -21.80 15.45 -24.25
C ASN A 634 -21.91 13.92 -24.33
N ASP A 635 -21.99 13.28 -23.20
CA ASP A 635 -21.83 11.86 -23.07
C ASP A 635 -23.20 11.14 -22.99
N ILE A 636 -23.17 9.85 -23.28
CA ILE A 636 -24.34 8.97 -23.10
C ILE A 636 -23.96 7.95 -22.03
N LEU A 637 -24.60 8.04 -20.86
CA LEU A 637 -24.34 7.20 -19.70
C LEU A 637 -25.53 6.29 -19.44
N ASN A 638 -25.29 4.98 -19.43
CA ASN A 638 -26.29 3.96 -19.12
C ASN A 638 -25.71 2.97 -18.09
N GLY A 639 -26.17 3.06 -16.85
CA GLY A 639 -25.74 2.15 -15.79
C GLY A 639 -26.17 0.71 -16.06
N GLY A 640 -27.39 0.51 -16.57
CA GLY A 640 -27.91 -0.82 -16.83
C GLY A 640 -28.72 -1.38 -15.69
N ALA A 641 -28.45 -2.62 -15.27
CA ALA A 641 -29.21 -3.28 -14.23
C ALA A 641 -28.43 -3.28 -12.91
N GLY A 642 -28.93 -2.54 -11.94
CA GLY A 642 -28.29 -2.45 -10.63
C GLY A 642 -28.61 -1.16 -9.89
N ARG A 643 -27.72 -0.73 -9.02
CA ARG A 643 -27.82 0.53 -8.29
C ARG A 643 -26.66 1.41 -8.65
N ASP A 644 -26.82 2.16 -9.75
CA ASP A 644 -25.73 2.83 -10.40
C ASP A 644 -25.52 4.25 -9.89
N ALA A 645 -24.30 4.75 -10.04
CA ALA A 645 -23.92 6.09 -9.66
C ALA A 645 -23.38 6.88 -10.87
N TYR A 646 -24.07 7.96 -11.22
CA TYR A 646 -23.63 8.92 -12.24
C TYR A 646 -22.88 10.04 -11.52
N LEU A 647 -21.57 10.10 -11.70
CA LEU A 647 -20.66 11.04 -11.04
C LEU A 647 -20.35 12.23 -11.92
N PHE A 648 -20.46 13.43 -11.37
CA PHE A 648 -20.08 14.68 -12.02
C PHE A 648 -18.93 15.33 -11.22
N ASP A 649 -17.75 15.36 -11.82
CA ASP A 649 -16.54 15.96 -11.30
C ASP A 649 -15.72 16.56 -12.45
N SER A 650 -15.20 17.77 -12.27
CA SER A 650 -14.33 18.44 -13.24
C SER A 650 -12.96 18.79 -12.68
N TRP A 651 -12.62 18.33 -11.46
CA TRP A 651 -11.38 18.69 -10.74
C TRP A 651 -11.19 20.20 -10.55
N SER A 652 -12.21 20.97 -10.85
CA SER A 652 -12.20 22.44 -10.80
C SER A 652 -13.57 22.97 -10.34
N VAL A 653 -13.69 24.28 -10.20
CA VAL A 653 -15.02 24.90 -10.03
C VAL A 653 -15.82 24.73 -11.31
N PHE A 654 -17.10 24.40 -11.19
CA PHE A 654 -18.01 24.16 -12.31
C PHE A 654 -17.89 25.20 -13.40
N LYS A 655 -17.73 24.72 -14.62
CA LYS A 655 -17.93 25.43 -15.87
C LYS A 655 -18.65 24.50 -16.83
N ALA A 656 -19.70 25.01 -17.47
CA ALA A 656 -20.50 24.21 -18.38
C ALA A 656 -19.70 23.66 -19.59
N GLU A 657 -18.65 24.38 -19.98
CA GLU A 657 -17.75 23.98 -21.07
C GLU A 657 -16.80 22.83 -20.68
N ASP A 658 -16.54 22.64 -19.38
CA ASP A 658 -15.64 21.61 -18.87
C ASP A 658 -16.36 20.24 -18.68
N LEU A 659 -17.69 20.24 -18.46
CA LEU A 659 -18.49 19.03 -18.26
C LEU A 659 -19.39 18.68 -19.44
N GLY A 660 -19.83 19.66 -20.22
CA GLY A 660 -20.84 19.47 -21.27
C GLY A 660 -22.25 19.21 -20.73
N ILE A 661 -23.06 18.50 -21.51
CA ILE A 661 -24.45 18.12 -21.16
C ILE A 661 -24.65 16.64 -21.45
N ASP A 662 -24.69 15.83 -20.44
CA ASP A 662 -24.79 14.39 -20.59
C ASP A 662 -26.24 13.90 -20.70
N THR A 663 -26.42 12.76 -21.35
CA THR A 663 -27.67 12.03 -21.41
C THR A 663 -27.63 10.80 -20.53
N LEU A 664 -28.44 10.80 -19.45
CA LEU A 664 -28.46 9.71 -18.48
C LEU A 664 -29.66 8.79 -18.70
N HIS A 665 -29.40 7.50 -18.80
CA HIS A 665 -30.42 6.44 -18.70
C HIS A 665 -30.58 6.07 -17.22
N PHE A 666 -31.49 6.78 -16.51
CA PHE A 666 -31.58 6.75 -15.05
C PHE A 666 -32.82 5.96 -14.58
N GLU A 667 -32.62 4.98 -13.70
CA GLU A 667 -33.68 4.17 -13.11
C GLU A 667 -34.10 4.70 -11.71
N THR A 668 -35.34 5.21 -11.63
CA THR A 668 -35.89 5.77 -10.39
C THR A 668 -35.93 4.76 -9.25
N GLY A 669 -35.32 5.12 -8.12
CA GLY A 669 -35.34 4.30 -6.89
C GLY A 669 -34.23 3.26 -6.83
N GLN A 670 -33.45 3.10 -7.88
CA GLN A 670 -32.25 2.30 -7.92
C GLN A 670 -30.99 3.19 -7.98
N ASP A 671 -30.95 4.07 -8.97
CA ASP A 671 -29.78 4.88 -9.31
C ASP A 671 -29.67 6.16 -8.47
N ARG A 672 -28.47 6.73 -8.48
CA ARG A 672 -28.17 8.00 -7.83
C ARG A 672 -27.28 8.90 -8.71
N ILE A 673 -27.50 10.21 -8.60
CA ILE A 673 -26.60 11.22 -9.15
C ILE A 673 -25.72 11.71 -8.02
N VAL A 674 -24.40 11.76 -8.27
CA VAL A 674 -23.38 12.17 -7.31
C VAL A 674 -22.65 13.39 -7.84
N LEU A 675 -22.65 14.47 -7.05
CA LEU A 675 -22.01 15.75 -7.40
C LEU A 675 -20.80 16.00 -6.51
N ASP A 676 -19.65 16.25 -7.12
CA ASP A 676 -18.44 16.61 -6.38
C ASP A 676 -18.56 17.99 -5.74
N PRO A 677 -18.32 18.15 -4.42
CA PRO A 677 -18.45 19.43 -3.73
C PRO A 677 -17.38 20.47 -4.11
N GLN A 678 -16.27 20.06 -4.72
CA GLN A 678 -15.26 21.01 -5.20
C GLN A 678 -15.70 21.64 -6.52
N THR A 679 -16.36 20.85 -7.37
CA THR A 679 -16.98 21.29 -8.61
C THR A 679 -18.23 22.13 -8.33
N PHE A 680 -19.14 21.64 -7.48
CA PHE A 680 -20.45 22.24 -7.19
C PHE A 680 -20.46 22.95 -5.82
N ARG A 681 -19.76 24.07 -5.72
CA ARG A 681 -19.44 24.75 -4.42
C ARG A 681 -20.57 25.52 -3.77
N ALA A 682 -21.63 25.90 -4.51
CA ALA A 682 -22.60 26.89 -4.04
C ALA A 682 -23.63 26.35 -3.01
N GLY A 683 -23.61 25.07 -2.68
CA GLY A 683 -24.51 24.46 -1.70
C GLY A 683 -25.13 23.16 -2.16
N ARG A 684 -26.01 22.60 -1.32
CA ARG A 684 -26.55 21.23 -1.47
C ARG A 684 -28.09 21.20 -1.56
N SER A 685 -28.74 22.32 -1.87
CA SER A 685 -30.18 22.37 -1.95
C SER A 685 -30.66 21.86 -3.31
N PHE A 686 -31.70 21.02 -3.30
CA PHE A 686 -32.33 20.41 -4.48
C PHE A 686 -33.81 20.80 -4.57
N ALA A 687 -34.30 21.04 -5.80
CA ALA A 687 -35.70 21.22 -6.07
C ALA A 687 -36.11 20.60 -7.42
N THR A 688 -37.28 19.97 -7.45
CA THR A 688 -37.95 19.60 -8.68
C THR A 688 -38.87 20.74 -9.11
N VAL A 689 -38.70 21.21 -10.34
CA VAL A 689 -39.44 22.35 -10.92
C VAL A 689 -40.26 21.89 -12.13
N SER A 690 -41.26 22.72 -12.54
CA SER A 690 -42.19 22.37 -13.63
C SER A 690 -41.56 22.51 -15.01
N ASN A 691 -40.62 23.41 -15.21
CA ASN A 691 -39.97 23.67 -16.50
C ASN A 691 -38.55 24.30 -16.25
N ASP A 692 -37.77 24.42 -17.33
CA ASP A 692 -36.38 24.89 -17.31
C ASP A 692 -36.26 26.36 -16.84
N ALA A 693 -37.19 27.22 -17.21
CA ALA A 693 -37.19 28.63 -16.82
C ALA A 693 -37.32 28.77 -15.28
N ASN A 694 -38.09 27.88 -14.65
CA ASN A 694 -38.24 27.84 -13.20
C ASN A 694 -36.99 27.34 -12.48
N ALA A 695 -36.15 26.54 -13.15
CA ALA A 695 -34.89 26.12 -12.57
C ALA A 695 -33.90 27.31 -12.45
N ALA A 696 -33.90 28.23 -13.45
CA ALA A 696 -33.04 29.41 -13.45
C ALA A 696 -33.39 30.48 -12.41
N THR A 697 -34.56 30.38 -11.78
CA THR A 697 -35.07 31.35 -10.79
C THR A 697 -35.45 30.71 -9.46
N ASN A 698 -35.18 29.41 -9.28
CA ASN A 698 -35.43 28.69 -8.04
C ASN A 698 -34.35 28.99 -7.01
N ALA A 699 -34.72 28.99 -5.73
CA ALA A 699 -33.78 29.21 -4.63
C ALA A 699 -32.83 28.00 -4.41
N ALA A 700 -33.17 26.81 -4.91
CA ALA A 700 -32.34 25.65 -4.82
C ALA A 700 -31.16 25.72 -5.80
N VAL A 701 -30.00 25.24 -5.36
CA VAL A 701 -28.74 25.23 -6.15
C VAL A 701 -28.79 24.18 -7.27
N ILE A 702 -29.50 23.07 -7.04
CA ILE A 702 -29.73 22.04 -8.07
C ILE A 702 -31.22 22.01 -8.41
N GLY A 703 -31.54 22.21 -9.68
CA GLY A 703 -32.91 22.22 -10.20
C GLY A 703 -33.13 21.07 -11.20
N TYR A 704 -34.19 20.27 -10.99
CA TYR A 704 -34.61 19.25 -11.95
C TYR A 704 -35.94 19.62 -12.62
N SER A 705 -35.97 19.73 -13.93
CA SER A 705 -37.14 20.08 -14.70
C SER A 705 -37.93 18.84 -15.11
N ARG A 706 -39.19 18.75 -14.66
CA ARG A 706 -40.08 17.63 -15.06
C ARG A 706 -40.54 17.70 -16.53
N ALA A 707 -40.56 18.88 -17.11
CA ALA A 707 -41.01 19.03 -18.50
C ALA A 707 -39.99 18.43 -19.48
N THR A 708 -38.73 18.66 -19.25
CA THR A 708 -37.63 18.29 -20.16
C THR A 708 -36.81 17.10 -19.69
N GLY A 709 -36.73 16.84 -18.38
CA GLY A 709 -35.79 15.90 -17.78
C GLY A 709 -34.42 16.52 -17.50
N ASN A 710 -34.28 17.84 -17.68
CA ASN A 710 -33.01 18.51 -17.56
C ASN A 710 -32.66 18.77 -16.07
N LEU A 711 -31.38 18.52 -15.74
CA LEU A 711 -30.77 18.82 -14.46
C LEU A 711 -29.87 20.06 -14.60
N PHE A 712 -30.00 20.99 -13.67
CA PHE A 712 -29.33 22.29 -13.72
C PHE A 712 -28.56 22.55 -12.41
N TYR A 713 -27.41 23.21 -12.55
CA TYR A 713 -26.68 23.85 -11.47
C TYR A 713 -26.92 25.36 -11.50
N ASN A 714 -27.42 25.91 -10.39
CA ASN A 714 -27.76 27.33 -10.24
C ASN A 714 -27.10 27.93 -8.99
N PRO A 715 -25.80 28.30 -9.05
CA PRO A 715 -25.06 28.79 -7.89
C PRO A 715 -25.54 30.13 -7.33
N ASN A 716 -26.32 30.93 -8.08
CA ASN A 716 -26.89 32.19 -7.63
C ASN A 716 -28.30 32.09 -7.03
N GLY A 717 -28.87 30.90 -6.96
CA GLY A 717 -30.19 30.62 -6.38
C GLY A 717 -31.30 31.40 -7.06
N ALA A 718 -32.12 32.12 -6.29
CA ALA A 718 -33.28 32.88 -6.80
C ALA A 718 -32.95 34.15 -7.60
N ALA A 719 -31.66 34.53 -7.70
CA ALA A 719 -31.26 35.68 -8.52
C ALA A 719 -31.44 35.34 -10.02
N PRO A 720 -31.77 36.33 -10.88
CA PRO A 720 -31.97 36.06 -12.30
C PRO A 720 -30.73 35.52 -13.00
N GLY A 721 -30.91 34.52 -13.89
CA GLY A 721 -29.86 33.86 -14.66
C GLY A 721 -29.18 32.73 -13.91
N TRP A 722 -28.14 32.15 -14.51
CA TRP A 722 -27.48 30.95 -13.98
C TRP A 722 -26.27 31.26 -13.09
N GLY A 723 -25.80 32.51 -13.00
CA GLY A 723 -24.71 32.90 -12.10
C GLY A 723 -23.40 32.11 -12.28
N GLY A 724 -23.09 31.69 -13.49
CA GLY A 724 -21.97 30.80 -13.79
C GLY A 724 -22.31 29.30 -13.72
N GLY A 725 -23.56 28.95 -13.46
CA GLY A 725 -24.09 27.59 -13.60
C GLY A 725 -24.66 27.33 -15.00
N GLY A 726 -25.43 26.26 -15.13
CA GLY A 726 -26.06 25.85 -16.39
C GLY A 726 -26.69 24.47 -16.33
N GLN A 727 -27.08 23.95 -17.47
CA GLN A 727 -27.52 22.56 -17.60
C GLN A 727 -26.31 21.63 -17.42
N VAL A 728 -26.52 20.56 -16.67
CA VAL A 728 -25.52 19.54 -16.35
C VAL A 728 -25.82 18.25 -17.10
N ALA A 729 -27.10 17.86 -17.11
CA ALA A 729 -27.52 16.61 -17.74
C ALA A 729 -28.98 16.66 -18.22
N THR A 730 -29.34 15.68 -19.02
CA THR A 730 -30.72 15.32 -19.40
C THR A 730 -31.01 13.87 -18.99
N LEU A 731 -32.00 13.65 -18.15
CA LEU A 731 -32.44 12.32 -17.77
C LEU A 731 -33.43 11.79 -18.77
N ASN A 732 -33.08 10.74 -19.51
CA ASN A 732 -33.91 10.12 -20.52
C ASN A 732 -35.19 9.54 -19.88
N GLY A 733 -36.33 9.64 -20.58
CA GLY A 733 -37.61 9.18 -20.05
C GLY A 733 -38.22 10.07 -18.96
N LYS A 734 -37.53 11.14 -18.53
CA LYS A 734 -38.00 12.12 -17.52
C LYS A 734 -38.40 11.46 -16.17
N PRO A 735 -37.54 10.66 -15.58
CA PRO A 735 -37.85 9.90 -14.36
C PRO A 735 -38.20 10.83 -13.20
N SER A 736 -38.83 10.29 -12.15
CA SER A 736 -39.01 11.04 -10.90
C SER A 736 -37.71 11.10 -10.14
N LEU A 737 -37.13 12.29 -10.00
CA LEU A 737 -35.89 12.52 -9.22
C LEU A 737 -36.26 13.13 -7.86
N PHE A 738 -35.85 12.48 -6.78
CA PHE A 738 -36.16 12.90 -5.40
C PHE A 738 -35.00 13.65 -4.71
N GLY A 739 -33.82 13.65 -5.31
CA GLY A 739 -32.63 14.35 -4.82
C GLY A 739 -31.38 13.96 -5.58
N VAL A 740 -30.27 14.58 -5.19
CA VAL A 740 -28.90 14.25 -5.62
C VAL A 740 -28.03 14.08 -4.38
N SER A 741 -27.01 13.26 -4.48
CA SER A 741 -26.04 13.06 -3.42
C SER A 741 -24.86 13.99 -3.61
N PHE A 742 -24.32 14.51 -2.51
CA PHE A 742 -23.05 15.23 -2.48
C PHE A 742 -22.09 14.44 -1.61
N VAL A 743 -21.05 13.90 -2.19
CA VAL A 743 -20.05 13.10 -1.49
C VAL A 743 -18.70 13.77 -1.64
N ALA A 744 -18.17 14.29 -0.53
CA ALA A 744 -16.79 14.75 -0.49
C ALA A 744 -15.88 13.53 -0.52
N ASP A 745 -14.93 13.52 -1.45
CA ASP A 745 -14.00 12.42 -1.61
C ASP A 745 -14.66 11.09 -1.97
N PHE A 746 -15.52 11.14 -3.01
CA PHE A 746 -16.23 9.97 -3.54
C PHE A 746 -15.28 8.82 -3.91
N MET A 747 -14.06 9.17 -4.36
CA MET A 747 -13.03 8.21 -4.74
C MET A 747 -12.48 7.42 -3.53
N ALA A 748 -12.48 8.02 -2.34
CA ALA A 748 -12.07 7.35 -1.10
C ALA A 748 -13.19 6.54 -0.43
N SER A 749 -14.46 6.84 -0.72
CA SER A 749 -15.62 6.26 -0.05
C SER A 749 -16.25 5.05 -0.73
N ALA A 750 -15.76 4.68 -1.91
CA ALA A 750 -16.33 3.62 -2.76
C ALA A 750 -15.58 2.28 -2.65
N ASN A 751 -14.82 2.08 -1.54
CA ASN A 751 -14.22 0.80 -1.17
C ASN A 751 -15.06 0.12 -0.09
#